data_d02dd8bbabf0ac8980ce2dedb9bece49
#
_entry.id   d02dd8bbabf0ac8980ce2dedb9bece49
#
_cell.length_a   1.000
_cell.length_b   1.000
_cell.length_c   1.000
_cell.angle_alpha   90.00
_cell.angle_beta   90.00
_cell.angle_gamma   90.00
#
_symmetry.space_group_name_H-M   'P 1'
#
loop_
_entity.id
_entity.type
_entity.pdbx_description
1 polymer ?
#
loop_
_entity_poly.entity_id
_entity_poly.type
_entity_poly.pdbx_seq_one_letter_code
_entity_poly.pdbx_strand_id
1 'polypeptide(L)'
;MRTLLTRLEVERVDDIDPLGTRGLPTALVHGAHNTAVLFRAGPGAQSAGDDHEPGSVEGVLADLDPSDRDGLDPEAAVGTALELLLGRGPRPQVGGATRQAATPATEEPDEGDGASVPVSATPLNQSQYAVLDAAMREQLTVAATPPGSGVHDLVDALVRTAVSNGQRVLVCGGSENDLAEVARRARIAPGHPVVRVGGSEHRAAEIRQLSRLLLDHAGAPPPVTPDPPDGAAVSQADLAGDWARVRRAWWAMDSMASGGHALARLAEERGRSIAGGWDPDALFTPERGGPEYWLNRAERAGAGGFVGLQHRAAIRRELGVGTDPDTLARLCAVARMESEWRAAVDRRTRCAPLGELTGGLSDALTGHRRSSSACLSAATEPRLQRGRAAIENRLETLNWHHGTGWPGVSNLLDTLPTWMCRTDQVRALPPQAGLYDLVIVVGAERTRAAEVLPALYRASRAVVLGDPVHPGPPSVLEPAEERRALTAAGLTADQLDDRGLRHGAGSALRAAYKAAPPLLWLDEHVGAAPPLAAAASLHCYGGRVAVRSIPDPAGGPAFEWHEVHGTCEAAPGASYVNRDEAYRVAVVVDELDATLPADHVIAVVAPTQPQVALIRRQLRQRQPRHDVRVGGPDLLASDRDAVDVTVLSPMLAAGAPAIAERRVRRMGHLWSSVLTRTRRRLVAVGDRGYWIGGDGPLADLDTSVSGTHVAASADPARDALVDELRGAGTSVALLQTVQGWTVDLVVRFAARRLIILLDREPDGRALRHLIVRGEALNRVTGDPVVLVPAWRCLADPRALVEEILAAY
;
A
#
# COMPACT_ATOMS: atom_id res chain seq x y z
N MET A 1 2.89 32.03 24.79
CA MET A 1 2.94 30.98 25.81
C MET A 1 2.27 31.41 27.10
N ARG A 2 2.82 32.37 27.88
CA ARG A 2 2.21 32.88 29.14
C ARG A 2 0.72 33.20 28.97
N THR A 3 0.38 33.98 27.93
CA THR A 3 -1.04 34.32 27.62
C THR A 3 -1.90 33.09 27.38
N LEU A 4 -1.37 32.05 26.74
CA LEU A 4 -2.09 30.79 26.49
C LEU A 4 -2.28 30.03 27.80
N LEU A 5 -1.24 29.90 28.61
CA LEU A 5 -1.29 29.24 29.92
C LEU A 5 -2.26 29.92 30.88
N THR A 6 -2.27 31.26 30.87
CA THR A 6 -3.24 32.04 31.64
C THR A 6 -4.68 31.79 31.18
N ARG A 7 -4.92 31.70 29.87
CA ARG A 7 -6.24 31.35 29.32
C ARG A 7 -6.66 29.93 29.62
N LEU A 8 -5.72 29.03 29.85
CA LEU A 8 -5.97 27.64 30.25
C LEU A 8 -6.04 27.46 31.76
N GLU A 9 -6.07 28.56 32.53
CA GLU A 9 -6.14 28.54 34.00
C GLU A 9 -5.05 27.73 34.66
N VAL A 10 -3.82 27.75 34.08
CA VAL A 10 -2.66 27.07 34.66
C VAL A 10 -2.14 27.86 35.85
N GLU A 11 -2.11 27.23 37.00
CA GLU A 11 -1.54 27.82 38.22
C GLU A 11 -0.03 28.09 38.03
N ARG A 12 0.48 29.15 38.72
CA ARG A 12 1.90 29.52 38.75
C ARG A 12 2.54 29.79 37.37
N VAL A 13 1.82 30.49 36.51
CA VAL A 13 2.31 30.84 35.16
C VAL A 13 3.67 31.55 35.19
N ASP A 14 3.97 32.24 36.28
CA ASP A 14 5.25 32.98 36.45
C ASP A 14 6.45 32.08 36.71
N ASP A 15 6.22 30.84 37.20
CA ASP A 15 7.27 29.86 37.45
C ASP A 15 7.59 29.02 36.20
N ILE A 16 6.80 29.18 35.14
CA ILE A 16 6.95 28.41 33.88
C ILE A 16 7.84 29.21 32.93
N ASP A 17 8.96 28.66 32.55
CA ASP A 17 9.76 29.19 31.47
C ASP A 17 9.00 29.04 30.14
N PRO A 18 8.62 30.17 29.48
CA PRO A 18 7.81 30.10 28.26
C PRO A 18 8.56 29.46 27.08
N LEU A 19 9.85 29.28 27.15
CA LEU A 19 10.66 28.59 26.15
C LEU A 19 11.01 27.17 26.55
N GLY A 20 10.59 26.74 27.76
CA GLY A 20 10.85 25.40 28.28
C GLY A 20 12.35 25.09 28.46
N THR A 21 13.17 26.13 28.72
CA THR A 21 14.63 25.99 28.83
C THR A 21 15.11 25.80 30.26
N ARG A 22 14.28 26.14 31.25
CA ARG A 22 14.63 26.00 32.68
C ARG A 22 14.57 24.55 33.10
N GLY A 23 15.69 24.03 33.58
CA GLY A 23 15.78 22.66 34.08
C GLY A 23 15.96 21.58 32.99
N LEU A 24 15.98 21.98 31.74
CA LEU A 24 16.30 21.07 30.65
C LEU A 24 17.72 21.28 30.15
N PRO A 25 18.55 20.26 30.01
CA PRO A 25 19.87 20.39 29.42
C PRO A 25 19.78 20.98 28.02
N THR A 26 20.72 21.88 27.71
CA THR A 26 20.82 22.58 26.42
C THR A 26 20.90 21.62 25.20
N ALA A 27 21.26 20.37 25.44
CA ALA A 27 21.33 19.32 24.43
C ALA A 27 19.97 18.68 24.09
N LEU A 28 19.01 18.93 24.96
CA LEU A 28 17.63 18.40 24.71
C LEU A 28 16.83 19.12 23.73
N VAL A 29 17.27 19.33 22.87
CA VAL A 29 16.89 20.28 22.24
C VAL A 29 15.78 20.20 21.35
N HIS A 30 15.49 19.81 20.62
CA HIS A 30 15.15 20.49 19.43
C HIS A 30 13.78 20.09 18.86
N GLY A 31 13.14 19.08 18.99
CA GLY A 31 11.77 18.76 18.63
C GLY A 31 10.92 18.46 19.86
N ALA A 32 11.50 17.78 20.81
CA ALA A 32 10.85 17.39 22.05
C ALA A 32 10.46 18.57 22.93
N HIS A 33 11.32 19.58 22.93
CA HIS A 33 11.11 20.82 23.66
C HIS A 33 9.83 21.55 23.28
N ASN A 34 9.54 21.63 22.02
CA ASN A 34 8.36 22.31 21.50
C ASN A 34 7.08 21.52 21.73
N THR A 35 7.18 20.22 21.84
CA THR A 35 6.03 19.36 22.10
C THR A 35 5.59 19.44 23.56
N ALA A 36 6.53 19.52 24.51
CA ALA A 36 6.24 19.58 25.93
C ALA A 36 5.46 20.83 26.39
N VAL A 37 5.69 21.93 25.72
CA VAL A 37 5.06 23.20 26.09
C VAL A 37 3.55 23.25 25.80
N LEU A 38 3.05 22.35 24.99
CA LEU A 38 1.69 22.45 24.47
C LEU A 38 0.74 21.41 25.05
N PHE A 39 1.25 20.46 25.75
CA PHE A 39 0.42 19.46 26.37
C PHE A 39 0.18 19.80 27.83
N ARG A 40 -1.06 20.21 28.14
CA ARG A 40 -1.53 20.27 29.49
C ARG A 40 -1.66 18.83 30.03
N ALA A 41 -0.95 18.52 31.10
CA ALA A 41 -1.26 17.35 31.89
C ALA A 41 -2.72 17.48 32.38
N GLY A 42 -3.54 16.45 32.17
CA GLY A 42 -4.94 16.46 32.65
C GLY A 42 -5.00 16.67 34.15
N PRO A 43 -6.15 17.12 34.70
CA PRO A 43 -6.32 17.25 36.16
C PRO A 43 -6.20 15.84 36.77
N GLY A 44 -5.08 15.58 37.44
CA GLY A 44 -4.71 14.29 38.01
C GLY A 44 -3.25 13.89 37.84
N ALA A 45 -2.52 14.54 36.94
CA ALA A 45 -1.09 14.39 36.84
C ALA A 45 -0.38 15.23 37.89
N GLN A 46 -0.63 14.94 39.16
CA GLN A 46 0.26 15.39 40.22
C GLN A 46 1.34 14.34 40.33
N SER A 47 2.55 14.71 39.90
CA SER A 47 3.72 13.89 40.03
C SER A 47 4.05 13.67 41.50
N ALA A 48 3.77 12.47 41.97
CA ALA A 48 4.41 11.94 43.15
C ALA A 48 5.53 11.05 42.67
N GLY A 49 6.77 11.57 42.68
CA GLY A 49 7.98 10.79 42.44
C GLY A 49 8.53 10.85 41.01
N ASP A 50 9.81 10.55 40.89
CA ASP A 50 10.63 10.64 39.67
C ASP A 50 10.24 9.67 38.51
N ASP A 51 9.14 8.93 38.64
CA ASP A 51 8.67 8.00 37.60
C ASP A 51 7.65 8.66 36.70
N HIS A 52 8.10 9.18 35.55
CA HIS A 52 7.20 9.71 34.52
C HIS A 52 6.40 8.60 33.87
N GLU A 53 5.07 8.73 33.92
CA GLU A 53 4.16 7.70 33.40
C GLU A 53 4.32 7.52 31.88
N PRO A 54 4.47 6.27 31.39
CA PRO A 54 4.49 6.00 29.95
C PRO A 54 3.23 6.50 29.25
N GLY A 55 3.40 7.20 28.12
CA GLY A 55 2.30 7.82 27.39
C GLY A 55 2.05 9.28 27.74
N SER A 56 2.78 9.83 28.74
CA SER A 56 2.81 11.26 28.99
C SER A 56 3.84 11.95 28.07
N VAL A 57 3.66 13.24 27.86
CA VAL A 57 4.66 14.04 27.10
C VAL A 57 5.96 14.14 27.89
N GLU A 58 5.84 14.28 29.19
CA GLU A 58 6.98 14.27 30.11
C GLU A 58 7.77 12.95 30.01
N GLY A 59 7.07 11.83 29.86
CA GLY A 59 7.70 10.54 29.64
C GLY A 59 8.50 10.46 28.34
N VAL A 60 7.96 11.02 27.23
CA VAL A 60 8.71 11.09 25.95
C VAL A 60 9.92 11.99 26.08
N LEU A 61 9.79 13.13 26.78
CA LEU A 61 10.89 14.04 27.00
C LEU A 61 11.98 13.44 27.87
N ALA A 62 11.60 12.75 28.94
CA ALA A 62 12.56 12.10 29.83
C ALA A 62 13.32 10.97 29.10
N ASP A 63 12.65 10.22 28.19
CA ASP A 63 13.32 9.26 27.31
C ASP A 63 14.38 9.95 26.41
N LEU A 64 14.12 11.16 25.96
CA LEU A 64 15.04 11.92 25.09
C LEU A 64 16.10 12.74 25.88
N ASP A 65 16.01 12.75 27.21
CA ASP A 65 16.96 13.44 28.07
C ASP A 65 18.15 12.55 28.44
N PRO A 66 19.34 12.77 27.91
CA PRO A 66 20.51 11.96 28.24
C PRO A 66 20.99 12.13 29.71
N SER A 67 20.48 13.13 30.43
CA SER A 67 20.75 13.33 31.84
C SER A 67 19.76 12.64 32.77
N ASP A 68 18.62 12.17 32.26
CA ASP A 68 17.67 11.36 33.01
C ASP A 68 18.29 9.98 33.27
N ARG A 69 18.00 9.38 34.41
CA ARG A 69 18.51 8.06 34.80
C ARG A 69 18.16 6.97 33.79
N ASP A 70 16.97 7.09 33.19
CA ASP A 70 16.43 6.17 32.19
C ASP A 70 16.38 6.79 30.79
N GLY A 71 17.12 7.91 30.58
CA GLY A 71 17.20 8.58 29.28
C GLY A 71 18.07 7.83 28.28
N LEU A 72 17.88 8.13 27.00
CA LEU A 72 18.62 7.50 25.91
C LEU A 72 20.06 8.03 25.85
N ASP A 73 21.02 7.12 25.79
CA ASP A 73 22.43 7.47 25.57
C ASP A 73 22.69 7.76 24.09
N PRO A 74 23.03 8.99 23.70
CA PRO A 74 23.30 9.34 22.30
C PRO A 74 24.51 8.61 21.70
N GLU A 75 25.47 8.19 22.53
CA GLU A 75 26.67 7.47 22.06
C GLU A 75 26.33 6.01 21.74
N ALA A 76 25.39 5.43 22.47
CA ALA A 76 24.91 4.07 22.24
C ALA A 76 23.94 3.97 21.04
N ALA A 77 23.53 5.10 20.44
CA ALA A 77 22.67 5.11 19.26
C ALA A 77 23.36 4.60 17.97
N VAL A 78 24.68 4.44 18.01
CA VAL A 78 25.45 3.90 16.87
C VAL A 78 25.04 2.46 16.60
N GLY A 79 24.76 2.14 15.33
CA GLY A 79 24.29 0.82 14.91
C GLY A 79 22.80 0.60 15.09
N THR A 80 22.05 1.56 15.65
CA THR A 80 20.59 1.50 15.71
C THR A 80 19.92 2.17 14.50
N ALA A 81 18.65 1.90 14.28
CA ALA A 81 17.88 2.55 13.22
C ALA A 81 17.78 4.07 13.39
N LEU A 82 17.95 4.59 14.61
CA LEU A 82 17.98 6.01 14.91
C LEU A 82 19.16 6.72 14.24
N GLU A 83 20.31 6.06 14.13
CA GLU A 83 21.51 6.64 13.52
C GLU A 83 21.25 7.15 12.09
N LEU A 84 20.54 6.34 11.28
CA LEU A 84 20.18 6.73 9.91
C LEU A 84 19.19 7.89 9.89
N LEU A 85 18.17 7.87 10.74
CA LEU A 85 17.19 8.96 10.80
C LEU A 85 17.84 10.30 11.13
N LEU A 86 18.83 10.29 11.99
CA LEU A 86 19.61 11.49 12.36
C LEU A 86 20.69 11.85 11.32
N GLY A 87 20.87 11.05 10.28
CA GLY A 87 21.81 11.30 9.19
C GLY A 87 23.29 11.12 9.59
N ARG A 88 23.57 10.26 10.57
CA ARG A 88 24.93 9.93 11.02
C ARG A 88 25.49 8.66 10.38
N GLY A 89 24.66 7.76 9.92
CA GLY A 89 25.06 6.53 9.23
C GLY A 89 25.52 6.76 7.78
N PRO A 90 26.17 5.76 7.16
CA PRO A 90 26.50 5.82 5.75
C PRO A 90 25.18 5.99 4.97
N ARG A 91 25.06 7.11 4.26
CA ARG A 91 23.92 7.31 3.36
C ARG A 91 23.82 6.08 2.47
N PRO A 92 22.62 5.43 2.36
CA PRO A 92 22.45 4.38 1.39
C PRO A 92 22.94 4.94 0.06
N GLN A 93 23.95 4.29 -0.52
CA GLN A 93 24.44 4.71 -1.83
C GLN A 93 23.22 4.64 -2.76
N VAL A 94 22.83 5.79 -3.31
CA VAL A 94 21.92 5.90 -4.45
C VAL A 94 22.70 5.37 -5.66
N GLY A 95 23.17 4.16 -5.51
CA GLY A 95 23.95 3.41 -6.46
C GLY A 95 23.13 2.25 -6.99
N GLY A 96 22.52 2.51 -8.08
CA GLY A 96 21.90 1.48 -8.86
C GLY A 96 20.39 1.45 -8.70
N ALA A 97 19.78 1.99 -9.70
CA ALA A 97 18.40 1.82 -10.09
C ALA A 97 17.38 2.29 -9.03
N THR A 98 16.73 3.38 -9.33
CA THR A 98 15.29 3.43 -9.12
C THR A 98 14.76 2.00 -9.19
N ARG A 99 14.63 1.30 -8.06
CA ARG A 99 13.82 0.09 -7.96
C ARG A 99 12.34 0.54 -7.96
N GLN A 100 11.99 1.31 -9.00
CA GLN A 100 10.66 1.26 -9.59
C GLN A 100 10.39 -0.20 -9.88
N ALA A 101 9.15 -0.60 -9.69
CA ALA A 101 8.58 -1.88 -10.01
C ALA A 101 9.58 -2.80 -10.72
N ALA A 102 10.05 -3.83 -10.03
CA ALA A 102 11.16 -4.66 -10.50
C ALA A 102 11.07 -4.84 -12.00
N THR A 103 12.04 -4.31 -12.73
CA THR A 103 12.24 -4.68 -14.12
C THR A 103 12.20 -6.21 -14.10
N PRO A 104 11.33 -6.87 -14.90
CA PRO A 104 11.24 -8.33 -14.86
C PRO A 104 12.66 -8.86 -14.96
N ALA A 105 13.03 -9.66 -13.96
CA ALA A 105 14.36 -10.25 -13.94
C ALA A 105 14.53 -11.00 -15.25
N THR A 106 15.51 -10.62 -16.06
CA THR A 106 15.79 -11.25 -17.35
C THR A 106 16.22 -12.71 -17.17
N GLU A 107 16.58 -13.10 -15.95
CA GLU A 107 17.03 -14.43 -15.58
C GLU A 107 16.10 -15.04 -14.53
N GLU A 108 15.92 -16.34 -14.60
CA GLU A 108 15.16 -17.12 -13.60
C GLU A 108 15.81 -16.92 -12.22
N PRO A 109 15.01 -16.68 -11.14
CA PRO A 109 15.57 -16.46 -9.81
C PRO A 109 16.34 -17.71 -9.35
N ASP A 110 17.61 -17.53 -9.00
CA ASP A 110 18.46 -18.56 -8.44
C ASP A 110 18.00 -18.92 -7.01
N GLU A 111 18.13 -20.20 -6.64
CA GLU A 111 17.79 -20.68 -5.29
C GLU A 111 18.71 -20.11 -4.21
N GLY A 112 19.87 -19.57 -4.58
CA GLY A 112 20.93 -19.09 -3.69
C GLY A 112 21.12 -17.57 -3.63
N ASP A 113 20.21 -16.73 -4.15
CA ASP A 113 20.45 -15.29 -4.31
C ASP A 113 20.40 -14.46 -3.00
N GLY A 114 20.34 -15.11 -1.84
CA GLY A 114 20.30 -14.46 -0.51
C GLY A 114 19.00 -13.73 -0.22
N ALA A 115 17.96 -13.93 -1.02
CA ALA A 115 16.65 -13.36 -0.77
C ALA A 115 16.01 -13.91 0.51
N SER A 116 15.31 -13.05 1.24
CA SER A 116 14.65 -13.44 2.49
C SER A 116 13.49 -14.41 2.21
N VAL A 117 13.43 -15.50 2.98
CA VAL A 117 12.31 -16.44 2.91
C VAL A 117 11.22 -15.98 3.86
N PRO A 118 10.05 -15.56 3.37
CA PRO A 118 8.99 -15.06 4.24
C PRO A 118 8.27 -16.19 4.97
N VAL A 119 7.79 -15.89 6.16
CA VAL A 119 6.86 -16.72 6.93
C VAL A 119 5.55 -15.95 7.04
N SER A 120 4.48 -16.41 6.40
CA SER A 120 3.22 -15.67 6.37
C SER A 120 2.00 -16.57 6.49
N ALA A 121 0.94 -16.05 7.17
CA ALA A 121 -0.34 -16.72 7.30
C ALA A 121 -1.23 -16.50 6.07
N THR A 122 -1.03 -15.39 5.37
CA THR A 122 -1.74 -15.00 4.15
C THR A 122 -0.76 -14.93 2.98
N PRO A 123 -1.19 -15.23 1.76
CA PRO A 123 -0.34 -15.05 0.58
C PRO A 123 0.11 -13.60 0.46
N LEU A 124 1.41 -13.38 0.31
CA LEU A 124 1.96 -12.06 0.01
C LEU A 124 1.92 -11.80 -1.50
N ASN A 125 1.67 -10.54 -1.85
CA ASN A 125 1.91 -10.09 -3.21
C ASN A 125 3.37 -9.62 -3.38
N GLN A 126 3.77 -9.35 -4.62
CA GLN A 126 5.16 -8.96 -4.94
C GLN A 126 5.59 -7.68 -4.24
N SER A 127 4.70 -6.67 -4.10
CA SER A 127 5.06 -5.42 -3.44
C SER A 127 5.22 -5.58 -1.93
N GLN A 128 4.38 -6.37 -1.28
CA GLN A 128 4.53 -6.73 0.13
C GLN A 128 5.83 -7.51 0.37
N TYR A 129 6.13 -8.46 -0.51
CA TYR A 129 7.39 -9.20 -0.41
C TYR A 129 8.61 -8.30 -0.59
N ALA A 130 8.59 -7.35 -1.52
CA ALA A 130 9.70 -6.41 -1.71
C ALA A 130 9.99 -5.58 -0.45
N VAL A 131 8.93 -5.14 0.25
CA VAL A 131 9.08 -4.44 1.54
C VAL A 131 9.62 -5.37 2.61
N LEU A 132 9.11 -6.60 2.71
CA LEU A 132 9.59 -7.59 3.67
C LEU A 132 11.07 -7.92 3.45
N ASP A 133 11.47 -8.20 2.22
CA ASP A 133 12.84 -8.54 1.87
C ASP A 133 13.81 -7.39 2.18
N ALA A 134 13.43 -6.14 1.85
CA ALA A 134 14.21 -4.96 2.24
C ALA A 134 14.32 -4.83 3.76
N ALA A 135 13.20 -5.01 4.49
CA ALA A 135 13.16 -4.90 5.95
C ALA A 135 14.06 -5.92 6.67
N MET A 136 14.23 -7.09 6.08
CA MET A 136 15.11 -8.12 6.65
C MET A 136 16.59 -7.83 6.42
N ARG A 137 16.94 -6.94 5.47
CA ARG A 137 18.32 -6.65 5.07
C ARG A 137 18.79 -5.25 5.38
N GLU A 138 17.91 -4.25 5.26
CA GLU A 138 18.25 -2.84 5.40
C GLU A 138 18.04 -2.35 6.83
N GLN A 139 18.88 -1.41 7.26
CA GLN A 139 18.79 -0.82 8.60
C GLN A 139 17.53 0.04 8.75
N LEU A 140 17.10 0.72 7.68
CA LEU A 140 15.87 1.50 7.64
C LEU A 140 15.14 1.29 6.30
N THR A 141 13.96 0.71 6.37
CA THR A 141 13.06 0.51 5.22
C THR A 141 11.86 1.42 5.35
N VAL A 142 11.47 2.08 4.27
CA VAL A 142 10.32 2.98 4.25
C VAL A 142 9.34 2.59 3.15
N ALA A 143 8.08 2.41 3.51
CA ALA A 143 7.07 2.04 2.54
C ALA A 143 5.79 2.89 2.62
N ALA A 144 5.34 3.32 1.45
CA ALA A 144 4.02 3.89 1.26
C ALA A 144 2.97 2.77 1.35
N THR A 145 2.03 2.95 2.25
CA THR A 145 0.94 2.01 2.49
C THR A 145 -0.40 2.69 2.32
N PRO A 146 -0.87 2.88 1.08
CA PRO A 146 -2.21 3.41 0.83
C PRO A 146 -3.26 2.62 1.60
N PRO A 147 -4.32 3.26 2.09
CA PRO A 147 -5.38 2.56 2.79
C PRO A 147 -5.96 1.41 1.95
N GLY A 148 -6.15 0.24 2.57
CA GLY A 148 -6.64 -0.97 1.88
C GLY A 148 -5.58 -1.73 1.08
N SER A 149 -4.28 -1.38 1.20
CA SER A 149 -3.18 -2.09 0.50
C SER A 149 -2.67 -3.35 1.20
N GLY A 150 -3.32 -3.79 2.28
CA GLY A 150 -2.92 -4.99 3.00
C GLY A 150 -1.71 -4.79 3.91
N VAL A 151 -1.53 -3.58 4.46
CA VAL A 151 -0.45 -3.25 5.40
C VAL A 151 -0.38 -4.20 6.60
N HIS A 152 -1.53 -4.63 7.11
CA HIS A 152 -1.57 -5.53 8.26
C HIS A 152 -1.16 -6.96 7.92
N ASP A 153 -1.38 -7.42 6.68
CA ASP A 153 -0.84 -8.71 6.22
C ASP A 153 0.69 -8.66 6.11
N LEU A 154 1.21 -7.52 5.63
CA LEU A 154 2.65 -7.27 5.62
C LEU A 154 3.24 -7.24 7.04
N VAL A 155 2.59 -6.53 7.99
CA VAL A 155 3.06 -6.47 9.38
C VAL A 155 3.07 -7.86 10.02
N ASP A 156 2.00 -8.65 9.83
CA ASP A 156 1.95 -10.04 10.31
C ASP A 156 3.08 -10.89 9.72
N ALA A 157 3.33 -10.77 8.42
CA ALA A 157 4.42 -11.49 7.75
C ALA A 157 5.82 -11.04 8.23
N LEU A 158 6.04 -9.73 8.41
CA LEU A 158 7.28 -9.20 8.98
C LEU A 158 7.57 -9.78 10.37
N VAL A 159 6.56 -9.75 11.25
CA VAL A 159 6.68 -10.29 12.61
C VAL A 159 6.98 -11.79 12.58
N ARG A 160 6.22 -12.57 11.81
CA ARG A 160 6.41 -14.03 11.72
C ARG A 160 7.77 -14.39 11.14
N THR A 161 8.21 -13.70 10.10
CA THR A 161 9.51 -13.92 9.47
C THR A 161 10.64 -13.61 10.46
N ALA A 162 10.58 -12.48 11.13
CA ALA A 162 11.58 -12.10 12.13
C ALA A 162 11.62 -13.10 13.31
N VAL A 163 10.46 -13.48 13.85
CA VAL A 163 10.35 -14.47 14.94
C VAL A 163 10.87 -15.85 14.53
N SER A 164 10.58 -16.29 13.31
CA SER A 164 11.10 -17.54 12.76
C SER A 164 12.64 -17.53 12.63
N ASN A 165 13.20 -16.36 12.34
CA ASN A 165 14.64 -16.14 12.29
C ASN A 165 15.26 -15.91 13.70
N GLY A 166 14.51 -16.08 14.78
CA GLY A 166 14.99 -15.89 16.14
C GLY A 166 15.14 -14.43 16.58
N GLN A 167 14.57 -13.48 15.84
CA GLN A 167 14.71 -12.04 16.05
C GLN A 167 13.64 -11.51 17.00
N ARG A 168 13.99 -10.46 17.76
CA ARG A 168 13.11 -9.72 18.67
C ARG A 168 12.45 -8.58 17.91
N VAL A 169 11.13 -8.44 18.05
CA VAL A 169 10.33 -7.47 17.28
C VAL A 169 9.54 -6.55 18.20
N LEU A 170 9.60 -5.26 17.93
CA LEU A 170 8.74 -4.25 18.51
C LEU A 170 7.81 -3.67 17.45
N VAL A 171 6.51 -3.73 17.67
CA VAL A 171 5.51 -3.06 16.80
C VAL A 171 5.02 -1.80 17.49
N CYS A 172 5.19 -0.65 16.84
CA CYS A 172 4.74 0.64 17.35
C CYS A 172 3.70 1.27 16.43
N GLY A 173 2.74 1.98 17.01
CA GLY A 173 1.76 2.77 16.27
C GLY A 173 1.41 4.06 16.99
N GLY A 174 1.04 5.10 16.23
CA GLY A 174 0.63 6.39 16.78
C GLY A 174 -0.73 6.36 17.48
N SER A 175 -1.55 5.35 17.20
CA SER A 175 -2.88 5.21 17.80
C SER A 175 -3.18 3.78 18.24
N GLU A 176 -4.14 3.66 19.16
CA GLU A 176 -4.64 2.36 19.62
C GLU A 176 -5.30 1.56 18.49
N ASN A 177 -5.96 2.24 17.56
CA ASN A 177 -6.63 1.59 16.44
C ASN A 177 -5.64 0.91 15.48
N ASP A 178 -4.48 1.52 15.22
CA ASP A 178 -3.44 0.93 14.37
C ASP A 178 -2.94 -0.40 14.95
N LEU A 179 -2.77 -0.46 16.26
CA LEU A 179 -2.26 -1.63 16.96
C LEU A 179 -3.32 -2.70 17.22
N ALA A 180 -4.58 -2.30 17.37
CA ALA A 180 -5.69 -3.23 17.63
C ALA A 180 -5.89 -4.24 16.49
N GLU A 181 -5.69 -3.82 15.24
CA GLU A 181 -5.80 -4.72 14.08
C GLU A 181 -4.62 -5.71 14.02
N VAL A 182 -3.41 -5.26 14.31
CA VAL A 182 -2.23 -6.16 14.44
C VAL A 182 -2.49 -7.20 15.53
N ALA A 183 -2.98 -6.79 16.72
CA ALA A 183 -3.31 -7.68 17.81
C ALA A 183 -4.43 -8.67 17.45
N ARG A 184 -5.43 -8.25 16.69
CA ARG A 184 -6.53 -9.10 16.23
C ARG A 184 -6.01 -10.21 15.32
N ARG A 185 -5.17 -9.88 14.35
CA ARG A 185 -4.59 -10.86 13.40
C ARG A 185 -3.68 -11.86 14.09
N ALA A 186 -2.86 -11.41 15.02
CA ALA A 186 -2.03 -12.30 15.84
C ALA A 186 -2.85 -13.32 16.64
N ARG A 187 -4.10 -13.00 17.03
CA ARG A 187 -5.01 -13.94 17.72
C ARG A 187 -5.69 -14.93 16.78
N ILE A 188 -6.02 -14.50 15.55
CA ILE A 188 -6.72 -15.34 14.56
C ILE A 188 -5.80 -16.40 13.98
N ALA A 189 -4.53 -16.05 13.78
CA ALA A 189 -3.54 -16.96 13.24
C ALA A 189 -2.57 -17.38 14.36
N PRO A 190 -2.76 -18.53 14.99
CA PRO A 190 -1.88 -19.02 16.04
C PRO A 190 -0.47 -19.23 15.49
N GLY A 191 0.51 -19.01 16.29
CA GLY A 191 1.90 -19.25 15.91
C GLY A 191 2.90 -18.37 16.63
N HIS A 192 2.51 -17.22 17.19
CA HIS A 192 3.39 -16.45 18.08
C HIS A 192 2.55 -15.50 18.95
N PRO A 193 2.85 -15.42 20.25
CA PRO A 193 2.19 -14.46 21.11
C PRO A 193 2.77 -13.05 20.89
N VAL A 194 1.87 -12.06 20.76
CA VAL A 194 2.23 -10.64 20.76
C VAL A 194 1.84 -10.02 22.09
N VAL A 195 2.80 -9.52 22.85
CA VAL A 195 2.57 -8.96 24.19
C VAL A 195 2.32 -7.46 24.07
N ARG A 196 1.20 -7.00 24.61
CA ARG A 196 0.85 -5.58 24.67
C ARG A 196 1.42 -4.97 25.94
N VAL A 197 2.20 -3.90 25.77
CA VAL A 197 2.73 -3.10 26.88
C VAL A 197 2.37 -1.62 26.70
N GLY A 198 2.52 -0.84 27.76
CA GLY A 198 2.22 0.59 27.75
C GLY A 198 2.01 1.11 29.17
N GLY A 199 1.14 2.14 29.29
CA GLY A 199 0.76 2.72 30.56
C GLY A 199 -0.03 1.76 31.47
N SER A 200 -0.47 2.29 32.58
CA SER A 200 -1.22 1.54 33.62
C SER A 200 -2.45 0.80 33.08
N GLU A 201 -3.06 1.32 32.02
CA GLU A 201 -4.21 0.72 31.33
C GLU A 201 -3.90 -0.64 30.67
N HIS A 202 -2.66 -0.85 30.24
CA HIS A 202 -2.25 -2.11 29.58
C HIS A 202 -1.73 -3.17 30.54
N ARG A 203 -1.33 -2.78 31.75
CA ARG A 203 -0.76 -3.70 32.75
C ARG A 203 -1.68 -4.88 33.07
N ALA A 204 -2.96 -4.64 33.30
CA ALA A 204 -3.93 -5.70 33.56
C ALA A 204 -4.12 -6.63 32.35
N ALA A 205 -3.97 -6.12 31.13
CA ALA A 205 -4.02 -6.93 29.90
C ALA A 205 -2.75 -7.79 29.75
N GLU A 206 -1.57 -7.23 30.04
CA GLU A 206 -0.28 -7.94 30.07
C GLU A 206 -0.34 -9.10 31.08
N ILE A 207 -0.74 -8.85 32.32
CA ILE A 207 -0.88 -9.88 33.38
C ILE A 207 -1.81 -11.02 32.91
N ARG A 208 -2.99 -10.69 32.40
CA ARG A 208 -3.94 -11.70 31.90
C ARG A 208 -3.36 -12.52 30.74
N GLN A 209 -2.65 -11.88 29.82
CA GLN A 209 -2.04 -12.56 28.68
C GLN A 209 -0.92 -13.51 29.11
N LEU A 210 0.00 -13.06 29.95
CA LEU A 210 1.12 -13.86 30.45
C LEU A 210 0.61 -15.04 31.33
N SER A 211 -0.41 -14.78 32.17
CA SER A 211 -1.03 -15.84 32.97
C SER A 211 -1.70 -16.91 32.11
N ARG A 212 -2.36 -16.51 31.02
CA ARG A 212 -2.95 -17.44 30.05
C ARG A 212 -1.88 -18.27 29.34
N LEU A 213 -0.80 -17.67 28.89
CA LEU A 213 0.32 -18.39 28.28
C LEU A 213 0.90 -19.46 29.20
N LEU A 214 1.03 -19.17 30.49
CA LEU A 214 1.48 -20.16 31.51
C LEU A 214 0.48 -21.29 31.69
N LEU A 215 -0.82 -21.01 31.69
CA LEU A 215 -1.87 -22.00 31.84
C LEU A 215 -2.00 -22.92 30.63
N ASP A 216 -1.96 -22.36 29.45
CA ASP A 216 -2.08 -23.10 28.19
C ASP A 216 -0.91 -24.11 27.99
N HIS A 217 0.24 -23.83 28.61
CA HIS A 217 1.44 -24.68 28.58
C HIS A 217 1.71 -25.41 29.88
N ALA A 218 0.79 -25.42 30.86
CA ALA A 218 0.98 -26.00 32.19
C ALA A 218 1.05 -27.53 32.21
N GLY A 219 0.56 -28.20 31.17
CA GLY A 219 0.49 -29.66 31.09
C GLY A 219 1.47 -30.32 30.12
N ALA A 220 2.25 -29.54 29.37
CA ALA A 220 3.18 -30.10 28.42
C ALA A 220 4.43 -30.64 29.15
N PRO A 221 4.82 -31.91 29.02
CA PRO A 221 6.07 -32.40 29.56
C PRO A 221 7.23 -31.63 28.90
N PRO A 222 8.36 -31.42 29.63
CA PRO A 222 9.53 -30.80 29.00
C PRO A 222 9.90 -31.61 27.77
N PRO A 223 10.28 -30.96 26.67
CA PRO A 223 10.68 -31.68 25.48
C PRO A 223 11.88 -32.55 25.83
N VAL A 224 11.62 -33.82 25.93
CA VAL A 224 12.66 -34.82 25.75
C VAL A 224 13.11 -34.57 24.33
N THR A 225 14.36 -34.24 24.12
CA THR A 225 14.90 -34.18 22.74
C THR A 225 14.64 -35.53 22.10
N PRO A 226 13.59 -35.70 21.33
CA PRO A 226 13.47 -36.86 20.48
C PRO A 226 14.09 -36.48 19.18
N ASP A 227 14.82 -37.38 18.59
CA ASP A 227 14.92 -37.40 17.13
C ASP A 227 13.52 -37.15 16.56
N PRO A 228 13.38 -36.23 15.57
CA PRO A 228 12.08 -35.92 15.00
C PRO A 228 11.44 -37.24 14.57
N PRO A 229 10.20 -37.53 14.99
CA PRO A 229 9.51 -38.70 14.49
C PRO A 229 9.39 -38.51 12.96
N ASP A 230 9.61 -39.61 12.23
CA ASP A 230 9.38 -39.68 10.77
C ASP A 230 7.96 -39.21 10.46
N GLY A 231 7.79 -37.93 10.16
CA GLY A 231 6.52 -37.28 9.91
C GLY A 231 6.54 -35.80 10.26
N ALA A 232 7.14 -34.98 9.37
CA ALA A 232 6.87 -33.56 9.18
C ALA A 232 7.37 -32.55 10.23
N ALA A 233 8.64 -32.55 10.57
CA ALA A 233 9.29 -31.26 10.80
C ALA A 233 9.53 -30.61 9.44
N VAL A 234 8.62 -29.73 9.03
CA VAL A 234 8.89 -28.88 7.84
C VAL A 234 10.17 -28.10 8.15
N SER A 235 11.22 -28.44 7.45
CA SER A 235 12.54 -27.82 7.65
C SER A 235 12.53 -26.40 7.06
N GLN A 236 13.44 -25.55 7.49
CA GLN A 236 13.67 -24.25 6.81
C GLN A 236 14.00 -24.46 5.32
N ALA A 237 14.60 -25.59 4.96
CA ALA A 237 14.86 -25.95 3.57
C ALA A 237 13.57 -26.20 2.78
N ASP A 238 12.58 -26.88 3.37
CA ASP A 238 11.29 -27.09 2.70
C ASP A 238 10.55 -25.78 2.50
N LEU A 239 10.58 -24.89 3.49
CA LEU A 239 9.99 -23.56 3.40
C LEU A 239 10.69 -22.71 2.31
N ALA A 240 12.02 -22.77 2.23
CA ALA A 240 12.78 -22.08 1.19
C ALA A 240 12.48 -22.65 -0.21
N GLY A 241 12.35 -23.99 -0.33
CA GLY A 241 11.95 -24.64 -1.57
C GLY A 241 10.54 -24.26 -2.02
N ASP A 242 9.58 -24.19 -1.07
CA ASP A 242 8.22 -23.70 -1.36
C ASP A 242 8.22 -22.26 -1.82
N TRP A 243 9.01 -21.41 -1.16
CA TRP A 243 9.13 -20.01 -1.55
C TRP A 243 9.81 -19.84 -2.93
N ALA A 244 10.81 -20.61 -3.22
CA ALA A 244 11.45 -20.64 -4.54
C ALA A 244 10.45 -21.00 -5.65
N ARG A 245 9.49 -21.92 -5.38
CA ARG A 245 8.39 -22.21 -6.32
C ARG A 245 7.47 -21.00 -6.54
N VAL A 246 7.13 -20.24 -5.51
CA VAL A 246 6.35 -19.00 -5.64
C VAL A 246 7.09 -17.97 -6.49
N ARG A 247 8.37 -17.74 -6.24
CA ARG A 247 9.19 -16.79 -7.01
C ARG A 247 9.29 -17.20 -8.48
N ARG A 248 9.51 -18.49 -8.77
CA ARG A 248 9.52 -19.01 -10.14
C ARG A 248 8.18 -18.83 -10.84
N ALA A 249 7.07 -19.07 -10.15
CA ALA A 249 5.75 -18.84 -10.71
C ALA A 249 5.48 -17.35 -11.00
N TRP A 250 5.93 -16.44 -10.14
CA TRP A 250 5.88 -14.99 -10.44
C TRP A 250 6.72 -14.62 -11.65
N TRP A 251 7.97 -15.12 -11.71
CA TRP A 251 8.85 -14.86 -12.84
C TRP A 251 8.29 -15.40 -14.17
N ALA A 252 7.70 -16.59 -14.15
CA ALA A 252 7.06 -17.16 -15.34
C ALA A 252 5.89 -16.31 -15.84
N MET A 253 5.07 -15.77 -14.94
CA MET A 253 4.00 -14.84 -15.30
C MET A 253 4.52 -13.48 -15.79
N ASP A 254 5.58 -12.96 -15.18
CA ASP A 254 6.23 -11.72 -15.61
C ASP A 254 6.84 -11.89 -17.02
N SER A 255 7.50 -13.02 -17.28
CA SER A 255 8.06 -13.38 -18.59
C SER A 255 6.97 -13.53 -19.65
N MET A 256 5.83 -14.13 -19.28
CA MET A 256 4.68 -14.27 -20.17
C MET A 256 4.07 -12.89 -20.53
N ALA A 257 3.86 -12.04 -19.57
CA ALA A 257 3.25 -10.72 -19.78
C ALA A 257 4.16 -9.81 -20.59
N SER A 258 5.44 -9.70 -20.21
CA SER A 258 6.43 -8.89 -20.93
C SER A 258 6.64 -9.40 -22.36
N GLY A 259 6.63 -10.71 -22.56
CA GLY A 259 6.67 -11.32 -23.89
C GLY A 259 5.43 -10.96 -24.72
N GLY A 260 4.23 -11.01 -24.13
CA GLY A 260 2.98 -10.60 -24.79
C GLY A 260 2.98 -9.10 -25.17
N HIS A 261 3.45 -8.25 -24.27
CA HIS A 261 3.59 -6.80 -24.55
C HIS A 261 4.59 -6.50 -25.68
N ALA A 262 5.73 -7.18 -25.69
CA ALA A 262 6.72 -7.07 -26.77
C ALA A 262 6.13 -7.54 -28.12
N LEU A 263 5.37 -8.64 -28.11
CA LEU A 263 4.67 -9.12 -29.30
C LEU A 263 3.63 -8.14 -29.81
N ALA A 264 2.86 -7.46 -28.94
CA ALA A 264 1.89 -6.46 -29.34
C ALA A 264 2.56 -5.30 -30.08
N ARG A 265 3.67 -4.79 -29.56
CA ARG A 265 4.48 -3.75 -30.21
C ARG A 265 5.00 -4.20 -31.60
N LEU A 266 5.56 -5.42 -31.67
CA LEU A 266 6.06 -5.97 -32.96
C LEU A 266 4.91 -6.21 -33.95
N ALA A 267 3.73 -6.63 -33.50
CA ALA A 267 2.56 -6.80 -34.34
C ALA A 267 2.08 -5.48 -34.94
N GLU A 268 2.11 -4.38 -34.17
CA GLU A 268 1.80 -3.04 -34.68
C GLU A 268 2.83 -2.58 -35.75
N GLU A 269 4.12 -2.81 -35.47
CA GLU A 269 5.19 -2.47 -36.43
C GLU A 269 5.04 -3.28 -37.73
N ARG A 270 4.68 -4.56 -37.57
CA ARG A 270 4.40 -5.46 -38.70
C ARG A 270 3.19 -4.98 -39.52
N GLY A 271 2.09 -4.64 -38.84
CA GLY A 271 0.90 -4.10 -39.49
C GLY A 271 1.19 -2.79 -40.26
N ARG A 272 1.96 -1.87 -39.66
CA ARG A 272 2.42 -0.64 -40.36
C ARG A 272 3.31 -0.94 -41.56
N SER A 273 4.12 -1.99 -41.48
CA SER A 273 4.95 -2.43 -42.61
C SER A 273 4.09 -2.95 -43.77
N ILE A 274 3.10 -3.78 -43.49
CA ILE A 274 2.15 -4.33 -44.47
C ILE A 274 1.37 -3.18 -45.14
N ALA A 275 0.80 -2.27 -44.32
CA ALA A 275 0.10 -1.10 -44.82
C ALA A 275 0.98 -0.20 -45.73
N GLY A 276 2.28 -0.18 -45.47
CA GLY A 276 3.28 0.51 -46.27
C GLY A 276 3.75 -0.26 -47.52
N GLY A 277 3.09 -1.39 -47.84
CA GLY A 277 3.41 -2.22 -49.01
C GLY A 277 4.60 -3.17 -48.84
N TRP A 278 5.02 -3.40 -47.58
CA TRP A 278 6.10 -4.33 -47.21
C TRP A 278 5.56 -5.47 -46.43
N ASP A 279 4.98 -6.47 -47.11
CA ASP A 279 4.40 -7.65 -46.48
C ASP A 279 5.50 -8.70 -46.16
N PRO A 280 5.85 -8.92 -44.85
CA PRO A 280 6.88 -9.87 -44.47
C PRO A 280 6.58 -11.32 -44.83
N ASP A 281 5.27 -11.71 -44.90
CA ASP A 281 4.89 -13.08 -45.25
C ASP A 281 5.13 -13.34 -46.74
N ALA A 282 4.90 -12.32 -47.59
CA ALA A 282 5.19 -12.41 -49.02
C ALA A 282 6.70 -12.33 -49.31
N LEU A 283 7.46 -11.57 -48.51
CA LEU A 283 8.89 -11.35 -48.71
C LEU A 283 9.75 -12.53 -48.19
N PHE A 284 9.43 -13.10 -47.00
CA PHE A 284 10.27 -14.03 -46.29
C PHE A 284 9.65 -15.43 -46.15
N THR A 285 9.26 -15.97 -47.33
CA THR A 285 8.72 -17.35 -47.36
C THR A 285 9.81 -18.39 -47.07
N PRO A 286 9.48 -19.59 -46.57
CA PRO A 286 10.46 -20.67 -46.37
C PRO A 286 11.28 -21.00 -47.60
N GLU A 287 10.69 -20.88 -48.77
CA GLU A 287 11.36 -21.18 -50.06
C GLU A 287 12.34 -20.10 -50.49
N ARG A 288 12.08 -18.84 -50.09
CA ARG A 288 12.93 -17.68 -50.45
C ARG A 288 14.03 -17.43 -49.41
N GLY A 289 13.96 -18.08 -48.27
CA GLY A 289 14.85 -17.87 -47.15
C GLY A 289 14.25 -16.95 -46.10
N GLY A 290 14.59 -17.20 -44.83
CA GLY A 290 14.06 -16.46 -43.67
C GLY A 290 14.55 -15.01 -43.58
N PRO A 291 13.96 -14.23 -42.68
CA PRO A 291 14.28 -12.83 -42.52
C PRO A 291 15.76 -12.57 -42.19
N GLU A 292 16.39 -13.41 -41.39
CA GLU A 292 17.85 -13.31 -41.06
C GLU A 292 18.74 -13.45 -42.28
N TYR A 293 18.38 -14.35 -43.20
CA TYR A 293 19.10 -14.53 -44.44
C TYR A 293 19.06 -13.24 -45.29
N TRP A 294 17.88 -12.65 -45.40
CA TRP A 294 17.70 -11.40 -46.15
C TRP A 294 18.27 -10.19 -45.46
N LEU A 295 18.25 -10.12 -44.12
CA LEU A 295 18.92 -9.10 -43.36
C LEU A 295 20.42 -9.07 -43.65
N ASN A 296 21.07 -10.19 -43.55
CA ASN A 296 22.51 -10.35 -43.83
C ASN A 296 22.86 -9.96 -45.31
N ARG A 297 21.98 -10.34 -46.23
CA ARG A 297 22.15 -9.93 -47.66
C ARG A 297 21.96 -8.44 -47.89
N ALA A 298 20.94 -7.83 -47.27
CA ALA A 298 20.66 -6.41 -47.38
C ALA A 298 21.80 -5.55 -46.79
N GLU A 299 22.32 -5.94 -45.61
CA GLU A 299 23.50 -5.28 -45.03
C GLU A 299 24.73 -5.37 -45.92
N ARG A 300 25.02 -6.53 -46.53
CA ARG A 300 26.12 -6.73 -47.45
C ARG A 300 25.89 -6.01 -48.80
N ALA A 301 24.64 -5.84 -49.23
CA ALA A 301 24.29 -5.06 -50.39
C ALA A 301 24.62 -3.57 -50.27
N GLY A 302 24.64 -3.05 -49.03
CA GLY A 302 25.08 -1.70 -48.69
C GLY A 302 26.60 -1.49 -48.84
N ALA A 303 27.38 -2.55 -48.84
CA ALA A 303 28.83 -2.50 -49.05
C ALA A 303 29.18 -2.17 -50.48
N GLY A 304 30.29 -1.48 -50.70
CA GLY A 304 30.82 -1.20 -52.03
C GLY A 304 31.43 -2.42 -52.70
N GLY A 305 31.74 -2.30 -54.01
CA GLY A 305 32.45 -3.32 -54.72
C GLY A 305 31.62 -4.49 -55.31
N PHE A 306 32.29 -5.52 -55.80
CA PHE A 306 31.65 -6.65 -56.48
C PHE A 306 30.72 -7.48 -55.61
N VAL A 307 31.05 -7.63 -54.34
CA VAL A 307 30.24 -8.35 -53.37
C VAL A 307 28.87 -7.65 -53.17
N GLY A 308 28.85 -6.34 -52.96
CA GLY A 308 27.61 -5.58 -52.86
C GLY A 308 26.75 -5.68 -54.10
N LEU A 309 27.36 -5.67 -55.29
CA LEU A 309 26.62 -5.84 -56.57
C LEU A 309 25.94 -7.19 -56.70
N GLN A 310 26.60 -8.29 -56.25
CA GLN A 310 26.00 -9.62 -56.25
C GLN A 310 24.79 -9.74 -55.34
N HIS A 311 24.87 -9.16 -54.13
CA HIS A 311 23.77 -9.16 -53.19
C HIS A 311 22.58 -8.30 -53.68
N ARG A 312 22.84 -7.14 -54.29
CA ARG A 312 21.80 -6.31 -54.96
C ARG A 312 21.11 -7.04 -56.09
N ALA A 313 21.89 -7.76 -56.95
CA ALA A 313 21.30 -8.53 -58.03
C ALA A 313 20.41 -9.69 -57.53
N ALA A 314 20.82 -10.35 -56.44
CA ALA A 314 19.97 -11.35 -55.82
C ALA A 314 18.68 -10.81 -55.17
N ILE A 315 18.76 -9.67 -54.47
CA ILE A 315 17.58 -8.99 -53.89
C ILE A 315 16.58 -8.65 -54.97
N ARG A 316 17.03 -8.01 -56.05
CA ARG A 316 16.16 -7.68 -57.20
C ARG A 316 15.52 -8.89 -57.85
N ARG A 317 16.27 -9.95 -58.03
CA ARG A 317 15.81 -11.16 -58.72
C ARG A 317 14.84 -11.99 -57.87
N GLU A 318 15.13 -12.13 -56.57
CA GLU A 318 14.43 -13.08 -55.71
C GLU A 318 13.30 -12.42 -54.92
N LEU A 319 13.49 -11.13 -54.47
CA LEU A 319 12.45 -10.41 -53.75
C LEU A 319 11.67 -9.43 -54.62
N GLY A 320 12.22 -9.06 -55.82
CA GLY A 320 11.56 -8.05 -56.68
C GLY A 320 11.63 -6.61 -56.13
N VAL A 321 12.51 -6.33 -55.15
CA VAL A 321 12.60 -5.04 -54.45
C VAL A 321 13.72 -4.18 -55.01
N GLY A 322 13.59 -2.87 -54.94
CA GLY A 322 14.62 -1.90 -55.29
C GLY A 322 15.90 -2.07 -54.43
N THR A 323 17.00 -1.53 -54.88
CA THR A 323 18.30 -1.65 -54.18
C THR A 323 18.98 -0.30 -54.02
N ASP A 324 18.22 0.81 -54.09
CA ASP A 324 18.65 2.12 -53.63
C ASP A 324 18.88 2.10 -52.09
N PRO A 325 19.64 3.04 -51.56
CA PRO A 325 19.99 3.04 -50.12
C PRO A 325 18.79 3.06 -49.20
N ASP A 326 17.75 3.79 -49.52
CA ASP A 326 16.54 3.92 -48.68
C ASP A 326 15.72 2.62 -48.69
N THR A 327 15.56 2.00 -49.85
CA THR A 327 14.92 0.70 -50.01
C THR A 327 15.69 -0.41 -49.28
N LEU A 328 17.01 -0.41 -49.33
CA LEU A 328 17.86 -1.38 -48.61
C LEU A 328 17.74 -1.15 -47.10
N ALA A 329 17.78 0.08 -46.65
CA ALA A 329 17.61 0.38 -45.20
C ALA A 329 16.24 -0.09 -44.71
N ARG A 330 15.18 0.11 -45.51
CA ARG A 330 13.83 -0.37 -45.20
C ARG A 330 13.73 -1.87 -45.20
N LEU A 331 14.36 -2.57 -46.15
CA LEU A 331 14.43 -4.02 -46.19
C LEU A 331 15.13 -4.57 -44.94
N CYS A 332 16.24 -3.96 -44.52
CA CYS A 332 16.93 -4.32 -43.28
C CYS A 332 16.02 -4.13 -42.06
N ALA A 333 15.30 -3.04 -41.95
CA ALA A 333 14.38 -2.77 -40.85
C ALA A 333 13.26 -3.81 -40.79
N VAL A 334 12.61 -4.11 -41.93
CA VAL A 334 11.52 -5.10 -42.03
C VAL A 334 12.04 -6.51 -41.73
N ALA A 335 13.20 -6.88 -42.24
CA ALA A 335 13.79 -8.20 -41.99
C ALA A 335 14.19 -8.38 -40.52
N ARG A 336 14.70 -7.34 -39.85
CA ARG A 336 15.05 -7.38 -38.44
C ARG A 336 13.80 -7.47 -37.59
N MET A 337 12.80 -6.64 -37.82
CA MET A 337 11.52 -6.69 -37.15
C MET A 337 10.85 -8.07 -37.29
N GLU A 338 10.82 -8.65 -38.49
CA GLU A 338 10.22 -9.97 -38.72
C GLU A 338 11.03 -11.10 -38.07
N SER A 339 12.37 -11.02 -38.02
CA SER A 339 13.19 -11.97 -37.25
C SER A 339 12.88 -11.92 -35.76
N GLU A 340 12.78 -10.72 -35.18
CA GLU A 340 12.40 -10.49 -33.77
C GLU A 340 10.97 -11.02 -33.51
N TRP A 341 10.04 -10.75 -34.43
CA TRP A 341 8.66 -11.25 -34.35
C TRP A 341 8.61 -12.77 -34.30
N ARG A 342 9.24 -13.47 -35.26
CA ARG A 342 9.23 -14.93 -35.30
C ARG A 342 9.88 -15.53 -34.06
N ALA A 343 10.99 -14.97 -33.61
CA ALA A 343 11.66 -15.42 -32.39
C ALA A 343 10.78 -15.19 -31.14
N ALA A 344 10.04 -14.09 -31.08
CA ALA A 344 9.14 -13.80 -29.96
C ALA A 344 7.92 -14.73 -29.97
N VAL A 345 7.32 -15.01 -31.13
CA VAL A 345 6.21 -15.97 -31.27
C VAL A 345 6.67 -17.37 -30.86
N ASP A 346 7.85 -17.81 -31.33
CA ASP A 346 8.41 -19.11 -30.97
C ASP A 346 8.67 -19.24 -29.46
N ARG A 347 9.22 -18.22 -28.82
CA ARG A 347 9.33 -18.18 -27.36
C ARG A 347 7.98 -18.26 -26.67
N ARG A 348 6.99 -17.52 -27.16
CA ARG A 348 5.62 -17.50 -26.58
C ARG A 348 4.90 -18.83 -26.70
N THR A 349 5.08 -19.56 -27.79
CA THR A 349 4.49 -20.89 -27.99
C THR A 349 5.10 -21.96 -27.09
N ARG A 350 6.31 -21.74 -26.58
CA ARG A 350 6.97 -22.62 -25.61
C ARG A 350 6.58 -22.31 -24.15
N CYS A 351 5.95 -21.15 -23.88
CA CYS A 351 5.46 -20.84 -22.54
C CYS A 351 4.26 -21.70 -22.17
N ALA A 352 4.17 -22.06 -20.91
CA ALA A 352 3.00 -22.77 -20.40
C ALA A 352 1.71 -21.92 -20.60
N PRO A 353 0.56 -22.56 -20.82
CA PRO A 353 -0.72 -21.88 -20.90
C PRO A 353 -1.03 -21.07 -19.63
N LEU A 354 -1.77 -19.98 -19.78
CA LEU A 354 -2.09 -19.08 -18.66
C LEU A 354 -2.76 -19.83 -17.49
N GLY A 355 -3.66 -20.77 -17.78
CA GLY A 355 -4.34 -21.57 -16.74
C GLY A 355 -3.38 -22.44 -15.91
N GLU A 356 -2.34 -22.98 -16.54
CA GLU A 356 -1.31 -23.76 -15.83
C GLU A 356 -0.44 -22.85 -14.95
N LEU A 357 -0.09 -21.65 -15.44
CA LEU A 357 0.70 -20.69 -14.66
C LEU A 357 -0.08 -20.19 -13.44
N THR A 358 -1.36 -19.89 -13.59
CA THR A 358 -2.22 -19.45 -12.49
C THR A 358 -2.47 -20.56 -11.47
N GLY A 359 -2.74 -21.78 -11.94
CA GLY A 359 -2.87 -22.97 -11.09
C GLY A 359 -1.57 -23.23 -10.31
N GLY A 360 -0.43 -23.25 -11.00
CA GLY A 360 0.87 -23.44 -10.39
C GLY A 360 1.23 -22.38 -9.33
N LEU A 361 0.88 -21.12 -9.58
CA LEU A 361 1.05 -20.05 -8.57
C LEU A 361 0.15 -20.28 -7.35
N SER A 362 -1.12 -20.64 -7.56
CA SER A 362 -2.06 -20.91 -6.47
C SER A 362 -1.59 -22.06 -5.58
N ASP A 363 -1.12 -23.14 -6.21
CA ASP A 363 -0.58 -24.32 -5.51
C ASP A 363 0.69 -23.98 -4.74
N ALA A 364 1.62 -23.23 -5.35
CA ALA A 364 2.84 -22.78 -4.72
C ALA A 364 2.57 -21.89 -3.49
N LEU A 365 1.64 -20.92 -3.60
CA LEU A 365 1.22 -20.08 -2.48
C LEU A 365 0.56 -20.88 -1.36
N THR A 366 -0.24 -21.89 -1.71
CA THR A 366 -0.89 -22.77 -0.73
C THR A 366 0.13 -23.67 -0.03
N GLY A 367 1.08 -24.22 -0.75
CA GLY A 367 2.23 -24.97 -0.20
C GLY A 367 3.02 -24.13 0.78
N HIS A 368 3.48 -22.96 0.35
CA HIS A 368 4.23 -22.02 1.17
C HIS A 368 3.50 -21.61 2.46
N ARG A 369 2.19 -21.36 2.41
CA ARG A 369 1.39 -21.06 3.61
C ARG A 369 1.39 -22.22 4.61
N ARG A 370 1.30 -23.48 4.16
CA ARG A 370 1.35 -24.66 5.02
C ARG A 370 2.72 -24.79 5.68
N SER A 371 3.79 -24.69 4.91
CA SER A 371 5.16 -24.75 5.41
C SER A 371 5.46 -23.60 6.37
N SER A 372 4.97 -22.39 6.09
CA SER A 372 5.07 -21.23 6.99
C SER A 372 4.44 -21.50 8.36
N SER A 373 3.21 -22.03 8.39
CA SER A 373 2.53 -22.35 9.65
C SER A 373 3.27 -23.41 10.45
N ALA A 374 3.73 -24.47 9.79
CA ALA A 374 4.48 -25.55 10.44
C ALA A 374 5.83 -25.07 10.99
N CYS A 375 6.58 -24.30 10.21
CA CYS A 375 7.87 -23.74 10.62
C CYS A 375 7.72 -22.80 11.84
N LEU A 376 6.72 -21.93 11.85
CA LEU A 376 6.47 -21.02 12.97
C LEU A 376 6.08 -21.77 14.24
N SER A 377 5.20 -22.78 14.15
CA SER A 377 4.78 -23.60 15.29
C SER A 377 5.97 -24.36 15.89
N ALA A 378 6.80 -24.95 15.03
CA ALA A 378 8.02 -25.65 15.45
C ALA A 378 9.03 -24.74 16.14
N ALA A 379 9.10 -23.47 15.77
CA ALA A 379 9.98 -22.49 16.41
C ALA A 379 9.41 -21.94 17.74
N THR A 380 8.10 -21.78 17.85
CA THR A 380 7.46 -21.07 18.97
C THR A 380 7.28 -21.96 20.19
N GLU A 381 6.77 -23.16 20.01
CA GLU A 381 6.42 -24.07 21.12
C GLU A 381 7.59 -24.42 22.04
N PRO A 382 8.76 -24.88 21.54
CA PRO A 382 9.91 -25.16 22.39
C PRO A 382 10.47 -23.92 23.09
N ARG A 383 10.29 -22.73 22.47
CA ARG A 383 10.73 -21.45 23.05
C ARG A 383 9.91 -21.09 24.28
N LEU A 384 8.58 -21.19 24.18
CA LEU A 384 7.67 -20.91 25.30
C LEU A 384 7.89 -21.88 26.47
N GLN A 385 8.08 -23.19 26.19
CA GLN A 385 8.35 -24.18 27.20
C GLN A 385 9.67 -23.92 27.95
N ARG A 386 10.75 -23.63 27.23
CA ARG A 386 12.06 -23.32 27.84
C ARG A 386 12.06 -22.01 28.63
N GLY A 387 11.30 -21.03 28.19
CA GLY A 387 11.25 -19.70 28.78
C GLY A 387 10.23 -19.48 29.85
N ARG A 388 9.54 -20.52 30.31
CA ARG A 388 8.48 -20.44 31.34
C ARG A 388 8.88 -19.59 32.54
N ALA A 389 10.08 -19.82 33.08
CA ALA A 389 10.58 -19.06 34.23
C ALA A 389 10.72 -17.57 33.99
N ALA A 390 11.04 -17.16 32.76
CA ALA A 390 11.12 -15.74 32.39
C ALA A 390 9.73 -15.08 32.40
N ILE A 391 8.70 -15.81 31.98
CA ILE A 391 7.31 -15.33 32.02
C ILE A 391 6.84 -15.23 33.49
N GLU A 392 7.15 -16.22 34.33
CA GLU A 392 6.83 -16.21 35.78
C GLU A 392 7.47 -15.01 36.46
N ASN A 393 8.78 -14.78 36.26
CA ASN A 393 9.49 -13.63 36.80
C ASN A 393 8.87 -12.28 36.40
N ARG A 394 8.44 -12.17 35.13
CA ARG A 394 7.76 -10.93 34.66
C ARG A 394 6.41 -10.75 35.35
N LEU A 395 5.63 -11.82 35.54
CA LEU A 395 4.37 -11.77 36.28
C LEU A 395 4.57 -11.36 37.73
N GLU A 396 5.59 -11.88 38.39
CA GLU A 396 5.94 -11.49 39.77
C GLU A 396 6.28 -10.00 39.83
N THR A 397 7.10 -9.50 38.88
CA THR A 397 7.46 -8.09 38.79
C THR A 397 6.21 -7.22 38.59
N LEU A 398 5.30 -7.62 37.71
CA LEU A 398 4.06 -6.89 37.46
C LEU A 398 3.14 -6.88 38.70
N ASN A 399 3.13 -7.93 39.51
CA ASN A 399 2.25 -8.04 40.68
C ASN A 399 2.80 -7.31 41.92
N TRP A 400 4.11 -7.35 42.14
CA TRP A 400 4.74 -6.86 43.35
C TRP A 400 5.34 -5.47 43.25
N HIS A 401 5.87 -5.12 42.11
CA HIS A 401 6.45 -3.79 41.86
C HIS A 401 5.54 -2.99 40.92
N HIS A 402 5.43 -1.72 41.08
CA HIS A 402 4.59 -0.87 40.25
C HIS A 402 4.95 -0.91 38.73
N GLY A 403 5.60 -1.97 38.30
CA GLY A 403 5.78 -2.35 36.89
C GLY A 403 6.99 -1.77 36.18
N THR A 404 7.82 -1.00 36.88
CA THR A 404 8.95 -0.27 36.29
C THR A 404 10.21 -1.11 36.04
N GLY A 405 10.34 -2.29 36.65
CA GLY A 405 11.53 -3.14 36.52
C GLY A 405 11.44 -4.18 35.39
N TRP A 406 12.58 -4.45 34.76
CA TRP A 406 12.72 -5.46 33.72
C TRP A 406 13.82 -6.50 34.05
N PRO A 407 13.71 -7.24 35.17
CA PRO A 407 14.73 -8.21 35.50
C PRO A 407 14.75 -9.34 34.46
N GLY A 408 15.94 -9.65 33.94
CA GLY A 408 16.11 -10.71 32.96
C GLY A 408 15.44 -10.43 31.61
N VAL A 409 15.34 -9.17 31.18
CA VAL A 409 14.66 -8.76 29.96
C VAL A 409 15.10 -9.54 28.71
N SER A 410 16.39 -9.86 28.59
CA SER A 410 16.89 -10.63 27.45
C SER A 410 16.26 -12.01 27.36
N ASN A 411 16.18 -12.74 28.48
CA ASN A 411 15.55 -14.05 28.54
C ASN A 411 14.05 -13.99 28.26
N LEU A 412 13.40 -12.91 28.72
CA LEU A 412 11.98 -12.69 28.45
C LEU A 412 11.74 -12.41 26.97
N LEU A 413 12.57 -11.57 26.33
CA LEU A 413 12.47 -11.27 24.90
C LEU A 413 12.86 -12.47 24.02
N ASP A 414 13.77 -13.33 24.48
CA ASP A 414 14.07 -14.58 23.79
C ASP A 414 12.90 -15.58 23.86
N THR A 415 12.10 -15.51 24.93
CA THR A 415 10.91 -16.33 25.12
C THR A 415 9.70 -15.76 24.37
N LEU A 416 9.47 -14.47 24.52
CA LEU A 416 8.37 -13.70 23.94
C LEU A 416 8.94 -12.60 23.06
N PRO A 417 9.34 -12.91 21.84
CA PRO A 417 10.11 -11.97 21.00
C PRO A 417 9.30 -10.81 20.43
N THR A 418 7.97 -10.86 20.48
CA THR A 418 7.11 -9.85 19.88
C THR A 418 6.38 -9.02 20.92
N TRP A 419 6.69 -7.73 20.93
CA TRP A 419 6.08 -6.77 21.83
C TRP A 419 5.43 -5.64 21.02
N MET A 420 4.41 -5.01 21.61
CA MET A 420 3.64 -3.98 20.93
C MET A 420 3.26 -2.87 21.92
N CYS A 421 3.47 -1.62 21.50
CA CYS A 421 3.06 -0.43 22.26
C CYS A 421 2.78 0.76 21.34
N ARG A 422 2.14 1.80 21.90
CA ARG A 422 2.08 3.09 21.22
C ARG A 422 3.45 3.76 21.23
N THR A 423 3.71 4.61 20.25
CA THR A 423 4.99 5.34 20.14
C THR A 423 5.27 6.22 21.36
N ASP A 424 4.25 6.82 21.95
CA ASP A 424 4.35 7.63 23.17
C ASP A 424 4.50 6.81 24.45
N GLN A 425 4.36 5.49 24.38
CA GLN A 425 4.45 4.56 25.52
C GLN A 425 5.74 3.72 25.51
N VAL A 426 6.65 3.96 24.58
CA VAL A 426 7.89 3.19 24.42
C VAL A 426 8.77 3.25 25.68
N ARG A 427 8.65 4.31 26.49
CA ARG A 427 9.33 4.42 27.79
C ARG A 427 8.96 3.30 28.76
N ALA A 428 7.82 2.63 28.58
CA ALA A 428 7.50 1.43 29.36
C ALA A 428 8.50 0.27 29.16
N LEU A 429 9.33 0.33 28.11
CA LEU A 429 10.34 -0.65 27.75
C LEU A 429 11.74 -0.16 28.20
N PRO A 430 12.67 -1.09 28.49
CA PRO A 430 14.02 -0.70 28.90
C PRO A 430 14.70 0.28 27.94
N PRO A 431 15.43 1.30 28.43
CA PRO A 431 16.13 2.27 27.61
C PRO A 431 17.46 1.72 27.08
N GLN A 432 17.44 0.55 26.48
CA GLN A 432 18.62 -0.15 25.96
C GLN A 432 18.67 -0.03 24.43
N ALA A 433 19.79 0.47 23.90
CA ALA A 433 20.05 0.55 22.48
C ALA A 433 20.08 -0.84 21.84
N GLY A 434 19.42 -1.01 20.71
CA GLY A 434 19.39 -2.27 19.98
C GLY A 434 18.77 -3.44 20.73
N LEU A 435 17.87 -3.18 21.70
CA LEU A 435 17.16 -4.21 22.48
C LEU A 435 16.36 -5.16 21.57
N TYR A 436 15.84 -4.64 20.48
CA TYR A 436 15.11 -5.36 19.44
C TYR A 436 15.92 -5.42 18.14
N ASP A 437 15.78 -6.50 17.40
CA ASP A 437 16.37 -6.62 16.06
C ASP A 437 15.61 -5.82 15.01
N LEU A 438 14.30 -5.70 15.20
CA LEU A 438 13.40 -5.02 14.26
C LEU A 438 12.33 -4.22 15.00
N VAL A 439 12.16 -2.94 14.64
CA VAL A 439 10.97 -2.15 14.99
C VAL A 439 10.11 -1.93 13.74
N ILE A 440 8.80 -2.09 13.89
CA ILE A 440 7.81 -1.84 12.84
C ILE A 440 6.93 -0.68 13.30
N VAL A 441 7.01 0.45 12.60
CA VAL A 441 6.19 1.64 12.89
C VAL A 441 5.03 1.69 11.90
N VAL A 442 3.80 1.58 12.42
CA VAL A 442 2.55 1.59 11.64
C VAL A 442 1.86 2.94 11.81
N GLY A 443 1.29 3.50 10.75
CA GLY A 443 0.61 4.80 10.79
C GLY A 443 1.59 5.96 11.00
N ALA A 444 2.79 5.83 10.45
CA ALA A 444 3.88 6.79 10.62
C ALA A 444 3.58 8.18 10.04
N GLU A 445 2.61 8.29 9.14
CA GLU A 445 2.13 9.55 8.60
C GLU A 445 1.41 10.40 9.67
N ARG A 446 0.80 9.77 10.68
CA ARG A 446 0.08 10.45 11.76
C ARG A 446 0.93 10.66 13.01
N THR A 447 2.13 10.11 13.05
CA THR A 447 3.05 10.14 14.18
C THR A 447 4.12 11.21 13.93
N ARG A 448 4.45 12.00 14.94
CA ARG A 448 5.57 12.96 14.84
C ARG A 448 6.90 12.24 14.82
N ALA A 449 7.87 12.80 14.11
CA ALA A 449 9.20 12.23 14.06
C ALA A 449 9.82 12.05 15.48
N ALA A 450 9.61 12.99 16.37
CA ALA A 450 10.13 12.92 17.74
C ALA A 450 9.57 11.73 18.55
N GLU A 451 8.33 11.35 18.31
CA GLU A 451 7.66 10.25 19.05
C GLU A 451 8.19 8.86 18.68
N VAL A 452 8.85 8.72 17.52
CA VAL A 452 9.42 7.43 17.08
C VAL A 452 10.90 7.27 17.45
N LEU A 453 11.58 8.35 17.83
CA LEU A 453 13.02 8.30 18.15
C LEU A 453 13.34 7.26 19.24
N PRO A 454 12.57 7.17 20.35
CA PRO A 454 12.81 6.17 21.39
C PRO A 454 12.66 4.73 20.89
N ALA A 455 11.75 4.49 19.96
CA ALA A 455 11.54 3.16 19.35
C ALA A 455 12.71 2.79 18.42
N LEU A 456 13.14 3.73 17.58
CA LEU A 456 14.26 3.53 16.65
C LEU A 456 15.59 3.33 17.37
N TYR A 457 15.79 3.97 18.51
CA TYR A 457 16.96 3.75 19.38
C TYR A 457 17.03 2.32 19.92
N ARG A 458 15.88 1.77 20.28
CA ARG A 458 15.78 0.40 20.83
C ARG A 458 15.88 -0.71 19.80
N ALA A 459 16.10 -0.39 18.52
CA ALA A 459 16.15 -1.40 17.47
C ALA A 459 17.33 -1.21 16.50
N SER A 460 17.91 -2.33 16.06
CA SER A 460 18.98 -2.34 15.05
C SER A 460 18.45 -2.02 13.66
N ARG A 461 17.24 -2.44 13.34
CA ARG A 461 16.57 -2.21 12.06
C ARG A 461 15.15 -1.66 12.26
N ALA A 462 14.67 -0.88 11.29
CA ALA A 462 13.33 -0.33 11.33
C ALA A 462 12.61 -0.42 10.00
N VAL A 463 11.30 -0.64 10.09
CA VAL A 463 10.35 -0.50 8.97
C VAL A 463 9.35 0.58 9.32
N VAL A 464 9.25 1.60 8.48
CA VAL A 464 8.34 2.73 8.68
C VAL A 464 7.27 2.71 7.59
N LEU A 465 6.01 2.49 8.01
CA LEU A 465 4.86 2.27 7.15
C LEU A 465 3.85 3.41 7.31
N GLY A 466 3.37 3.99 6.20
CA GLY A 466 2.38 5.05 6.26
C GLY A 466 1.85 5.51 4.91
N ASP A 467 0.72 6.24 4.92
CA ASP A 467 0.12 6.83 3.73
C ASP A 467 0.79 8.17 3.37
N PRO A 468 1.45 8.28 2.20
CA PRO A 468 2.13 9.52 1.80
C PRO A 468 1.18 10.67 1.46
N VAL A 469 -0.12 10.41 1.26
CA VAL A 469 -1.13 11.43 0.95
C VAL A 469 -1.62 12.15 2.22
N HIS A 470 -1.41 11.55 3.39
CA HIS A 470 -1.76 12.17 4.65
C HIS A 470 -0.86 13.39 4.94
N PRO A 471 -1.43 14.54 5.38
CA PRO A 471 -0.67 15.78 5.57
C PRO A 471 0.32 15.74 6.73
N GLY A 472 0.27 14.72 7.55
CA GLY A 472 1.02 14.59 8.80
C GLY A 472 0.21 15.07 10.02
N PRO A 473 0.77 14.93 11.23
CA PRO A 473 0.14 15.40 12.45
C PRO A 473 0.02 16.93 12.42
N PRO A 474 -1.11 17.51 12.91
CA PRO A 474 -1.31 18.94 12.87
C PRO A 474 -0.27 19.66 13.73
N SER A 475 0.20 20.83 13.27
CA SER A 475 1.04 21.68 14.10
C SER A 475 0.21 22.25 15.25
N VAL A 476 0.73 22.09 16.45
CA VAL A 476 0.16 22.67 17.66
C VAL A 476 0.88 23.97 18.05
N LEU A 477 1.98 24.32 17.37
CA LEU A 477 2.76 25.51 17.57
C LEU A 477 2.33 26.63 16.60
N GLU A 478 2.24 27.83 17.12
CA GLU A 478 2.19 29.01 16.28
C GLU A 478 3.52 29.21 15.55
N PRO A 479 3.53 29.69 14.28
CA PRO A 479 4.76 29.86 13.51
C PRO A 479 5.82 30.78 14.20
N ALA A 480 5.37 31.71 15.03
CA ALA A 480 6.27 32.56 15.80
C ALA A 480 6.91 31.81 16.97
N GLU A 481 6.22 30.85 17.56
CA GLU A 481 6.73 30.01 18.64
C GLU A 481 7.73 28.99 18.11
N GLU A 482 7.42 28.38 16.99
CA GLU A 482 8.36 27.48 16.30
C GLU A 482 9.67 28.20 15.97
N ARG A 483 9.62 29.42 15.38
CA ARG A 483 10.83 30.19 15.09
C ARG A 483 11.64 30.53 16.34
N ARG A 484 10.98 30.89 17.44
CA ARG A 484 11.68 31.18 18.71
C ARG A 484 12.38 29.95 19.26
N ALA A 485 11.72 28.82 19.22
CA ALA A 485 12.25 27.52 19.65
C ALA A 485 13.47 27.11 18.79
N LEU A 486 13.37 27.24 17.48
CA LEU A 486 14.48 26.96 16.55
C LEU A 486 15.69 27.87 16.85
N THR A 487 15.45 29.16 17.06
CA THR A 487 16.53 30.10 17.38
C THR A 487 17.21 29.76 18.72
N ALA A 488 16.42 29.42 19.76
CA ALA A 488 16.96 28.98 21.04
C ALA A 488 17.77 27.68 20.93
N ALA A 489 17.43 26.84 20.00
CA ALA A 489 18.10 25.60 19.71
C ALA A 489 19.31 25.72 18.80
N GLY A 490 19.59 26.90 18.23
CA GLY A 490 20.64 27.08 17.24
C GLY A 490 20.39 26.38 15.92
N LEU A 491 19.12 26.07 15.59
CA LEU A 491 18.72 25.41 14.37
C LEU A 491 17.94 26.33 13.43
N THR A 492 17.96 26.00 12.13
CA THR A 492 17.15 26.69 11.14
C THR A 492 15.99 25.81 10.69
N ALA A 493 14.91 26.42 10.20
CA ALA A 493 13.78 25.71 9.64
C ALA A 493 14.22 24.83 8.46
N ASP A 494 15.11 25.33 7.61
CA ASP A 494 15.62 24.60 6.43
C ASP A 494 16.36 23.32 6.82
N GLN A 495 17.19 23.37 7.89
CA GLN A 495 17.88 22.16 8.39
C GLN A 495 16.94 21.07 8.82
N LEU A 496 15.80 21.42 9.41
CA LEU A 496 14.79 20.44 9.81
C LEU A 496 13.90 20.02 8.61
N ASP A 497 13.57 20.93 7.71
CA ASP A 497 12.81 20.61 6.50
C ASP A 497 13.59 19.65 5.59
N ASP A 498 14.90 19.85 5.45
CA ASP A 498 15.77 18.95 4.67
C ASP A 498 15.78 17.52 5.19
N ARG A 499 15.56 17.35 6.49
CA ARG A 499 15.49 16.04 7.16
C ARG A 499 14.05 15.56 7.41
N GLY A 500 13.02 16.34 7.08
CA GLY A 500 11.64 16.02 7.37
C GLY A 500 11.27 16.04 8.86
N LEU A 501 12.08 16.70 9.70
CA LEU A 501 11.94 16.72 11.17
C LEU A 501 11.20 17.96 11.69
N ARG A 502 10.74 18.84 10.82
CA ARG A 502 10.05 20.06 11.22
C ARG A 502 8.72 19.76 11.89
N HIS A 503 8.46 20.40 13.05
CA HIS A 503 7.27 20.15 13.85
C HIS A 503 5.96 20.39 13.09
N GLY A 504 5.86 21.50 12.35
CA GLY A 504 4.64 21.89 11.64
C GLY A 504 4.38 21.16 10.31
N ALA A 505 5.35 20.43 9.79
CA ALA A 505 5.28 19.81 8.47
C ALA A 505 5.92 18.40 8.42
N GLY A 506 6.47 17.92 9.54
CA GLY A 506 7.16 16.64 9.64
C GLY A 506 6.27 15.55 10.23
N SER A 507 6.37 14.36 9.63
CA SER A 507 5.87 13.11 10.21
C SER A 507 6.99 12.09 10.28
N ALA A 508 6.82 11.03 11.05
CA ALA A 508 7.77 9.94 11.10
C ALA A 508 8.01 9.32 9.71
N LEU A 509 6.96 9.19 8.90
CA LEU A 509 7.07 8.72 7.51
C LEU A 509 7.95 9.65 6.66
N ARG A 510 7.71 10.96 6.74
CA ARG A 510 8.47 11.95 5.96
C ARG A 510 9.93 12.00 6.38
N ALA A 511 10.20 11.95 7.69
CA ALA A 511 11.56 11.91 8.21
C ALA A 511 12.31 10.65 7.75
N ALA A 512 11.68 9.49 7.87
CA ALA A 512 12.25 8.23 7.43
C ALA A 512 12.51 8.19 5.92
N TYR A 513 11.58 8.69 5.11
CA TYR A 513 11.76 8.79 3.65
C TYR A 513 12.93 9.70 3.25
N LYS A 514 13.12 10.81 3.97
CA LYS A 514 14.27 11.70 3.74
C LYS A 514 15.60 11.05 4.14
N ALA A 515 15.58 10.18 5.13
CA ALA A 515 16.75 9.46 5.61
C ALA A 515 17.12 8.25 4.73
N ALA A 516 16.14 7.51 4.23
CA ALA A 516 16.34 6.26 3.47
C ALA A 516 15.46 6.19 2.21
N PRO A 517 15.76 6.94 1.15
CA PRO A 517 15.11 6.74 -0.15
C PRO A 517 15.68 5.47 -0.84
N PRO A 518 14.95 4.79 -1.72
CA PRO A 518 13.64 5.15 -2.24
C PRO A 518 12.47 4.68 -1.37
N LEU A 519 11.31 5.34 -1.51
CA LEU A 519 10.05 4.89 -0.92
C LEU A 519 9.54 3.67 -1.68
N LEU A 520 9.42 2.55 -0.98
CA LEU A 520 8.74 1.37 -1.52
C LEU A 520 7.22 1.59 -1.50
N TRP A 521 6.47 0.85 -2.30
CA TRP A 521 5.02 1.02 -2.39
C TRP A 521 4.28 -0.30 -2.24
N LEU A 522 3.23 -0.32 -1.42
CA LEU A 522 2.17 -1.31 -1.55
C LEU A 522 1.19 -0.82 -2.60
N ASP A 523 1.10 -1.52 -3.70
CA ASP A 523 0.47 -1.05 -4.93
C ASP A 523 -0.80 -1.80 -5.33
N GLU A 524 -1.38 -2.57 -4.41
CA GLU A 524 -2.66 -3.23 -4.62
C GLU A 524 -3.68 -2.75 -3.58
N HIS A 525 -4.90 -2.48 -4.01
CA HIS A 525 -6.01 -2.08 -3.14
C HIS A 525 -7.10 -3.15 -3.11
N VAL A 526 -7.54 -3.49 -1.91
CA VAL A 526 -8.63 -4.45 -1.67
C VAL A 526 -9.60 -3.83 -0.64
N GLY A 527 -10.90 -3.89 -0.93
CA GLY A 527 -11.91 -3.58 0.08
C GLY A 527 -12.89 -2.47 -0.27
N ALA A 528 -12.48 -1.38 -0.94
CA ALA A 528 -13.43 -0.38 -1.43
C ALA A 528 -14.10 -0.81 -2.73
N ALA A 529 -15.26 -0.26 -3.03
CA ALA A 529 -15.91 -0.49 -4.32
C ALA A 529 -14.99 -0.11 -5.49
N PRO A 530 -14.92 -0.92 -6.57
CA PRO A 530 -13.94 -0.74 -7.65
C PRO A 530 -13.87 0.66 -8.26
N PRO A 531 -15.00 1.36 -8.56
CA PRO A 531 -14.93 2.71 -9.09
C PRO A 531 -14.32 3.71 -8.12
N LEU A 532 -14.60 3.54 -6.82
CA LEU A 532 -14.05 4.41 -5.77
C LEU A 532 -12.55 4.20 -5.63
N ALA A 533 -12.11 2.94 -5.59
CA ALA A 533 -10.70 2.59 -5.53
C ALA A 533 -9.92 3.07 -6.77
N ALA A 534 -10.52 3.01 -7.97
CA ALA A 534 -9.94 3.51 -9.21
C ALA A 534 -9.77 5.05 -9.17
N ALA A 535 -10.79 5.77 -8.70
CA ALA A 535 -10.72 7.21 -8.52
C ALA A 535 -9.64 7.59 -7.48
N ALA A 536 -9.52 6.85 -6.38
CA ALA A 536 -8.45 7.03 -5.39
C ALA A 536 -7.06 6.80 -6.01
N SER A 537 -6.90 5.72 -6.76
CA SER A 537 -5.63 5.43 -7.46
C SER A 537 -5.22 6.59 -8.35
N LEU A 538 -6.13 7.08 -9.18
CA LEU A 538 -5.85 8.15 -10.13
C LEU A 538 -5.53 9.48 -9.42
N HIS A 539 -6.43 9.94 -8.57
CA HIS A 539 -6.38 11.30 -7.99
C HIS A 539 -5.49 11.44 -6.75
N CYS A 540 -5.30 10.35 -5.99
CA CYS A 540 -4.51 10.39 -4.76
C CYS A 540 -3.12 9.76 -4.93
N TYR A 541 -2.98 8.74 -5.78
CA TYR A 541 -1.76 7.94 -5.87
C TYR A 541 -1.11 7.93 -7.27
N GLY A 542 -1.57 8.79 -8.18
CA GLY A 542 -0.99 8.93 -9.53
C GLY A 542 -1.06 7.66 -10.38
N GLY A 543 -2.13 6.86 -10.21
CA GLY A 543 -2.35 5.63 -10.96
C GLY A 543 -1.52 4.42 -10.48
N ARG A 544 -0.76 4.56 -9.39
CA ARG A 544 0.16 3.50 -8.92
C ARG A 544 -0.50 2.33 -8.23
N VAL A 545 -1.74 2.50 -7.75
CA VAL A 545 -2.43 1.48 -6.96
C VAL A 545 -3.40 0.71 -7.85
N ALA A 546 -3.16 -0.58 -8.01
CA ALA A 546 -4.03 -1.45 -8.79
C ALA A 546 -5.25 -1.89 -7.98
N VAL A 547 -6.42 -1.85 -8.59
CA VAL A 547 -7.70 -2.19 -7.93
C VAL A 547 -7.95 -3.69 -8.02
N ARG A 548 -7.95 -4.35 -6.86
CA ARG A 548 -8.27 -5.79 -6.71
C ARG A 548 -9.62 -6.04 -6.01
N SER A 549 -10.34 -4.98 -5.67
CA SER A 549 -11.65 -5.10 -5.04
C SER A 549 -12.64 -5.83 -5.93
N ILE A 550 -13.43 -6.70 -5.34
CA ILE A 550 -14.52 -7.40 -6.03
C ILE A 550 -15.79 -6.56 -5.90
N PRO A 551 -16.54 -6.34 -6.99
CA PRO A 551 -17.84 -5.65 -6.91
C PRO A 551 -18.80 -6.38 -5.97
N ASP A 552 -19.66 -5.61 -5.32
CA ASP A 552 -20.71 -6.20 -4.47
C ASP A 552 -21.74 -6.97 -5.33
N PRO A 553 -21.95 -8.28 -5.08
CA PRO A 553 -22.93 -9.07 -5.83
C PRO A 553 -24.36 -8.55 -5.68
N ALA A 554 -24.68 -7.90 -4.58
CA ALA A 554 -26.02 -7.34 -4.31
C ALA A 554 -26.36 -6.10 -5.16
N GLY A 555 -25.38 -5.57 -5.93
CA GLY A 555 -25.54 -4.71 -7.07
C GLY A 555 -26.34 -3.42 -6.89
N GLY A 556 -25.76 -2.39 -6.29
CA GLY A 556 -26.22 -1.02 -6.42
C GLY A 556 -25.09 -0.15 -7.05
N PRO A 557 -25.37 1.10 -7.44
CA PRO A 557 -24.34 2.02 -7.89
C PRO A 557 -23.35 2.28 -6.75
N ALA A 558 -22.04 2.19 -7.07
CA ALA A 558 -20.99 2.47 -6.10
C ALA A 558 -20.92 3.97 -5.73
N PHE A 559 -21.52 4.81 -6.56
CA PHE A 559 -21.57 6.25 -6.36
C PHE A 559 -22.97 6.80 -6.69
N GLU A 560 -23.44 7.78 -5.91
CA GLU A 560 -24.74 8.40 -6.03
C GLU A 560 -24.68 9.87 -5.65
N TRP A 561 -25.42 10.74 -6.37
CA TRP A 561 -25.60 12.14 -6.05
C TRP A 561 -26.98 12.44 -5.45
N HIS A 562 -26.98 13.25 -4.38
CA HIS A 562 -28.16 13.98 -3.91
C HIS A 562 -27.91 15.47 -4.11
N GLU A 563 -28.58 16.04 -5.10
CA GLU A 563 -28.45 17.44 -5.52
C GLU A 563 -28.91 18.39 -4.42
N VAL A 564 -28.10 19.40 -4.11
CA VAL A 564 -28.42 20.50 -3.19
C VAL A 564 -27.76 21.78 -3.67
N HIS A 565 -28.60 22.77 -3.98
CA HIS A 565 -28.13 24.11 -4.31
C HIS A 565 -28.03 24.92 -3.01
N GLY A 566 -26.95 24.82 -2.30
CA GLY A 566 -26.69 25.55 -1.07
C GLY A 566 -25.59 26.60 -1.25
N THR A 567 -25.35 27.36 -0.17
CA THR A 567 -24.27 28.36 -0.15
C THR A 567 -23.19 28.01 0.87
N CYS A 568 -21.92 28.24 0.48
CA CYS A 568 -20.79 28.10 1.36
C CYS A 568 -20.61 29.38 2.20
N GLU A 569 -21.00 29.34 3.48
CA GLU A 569 -20.99 30.46 4.39
C GLU A 569 -19.76 30.44 5.31
N ALA A 570 -19.26 31.61 5.69
CA ALA A 570 -18.21 31.73 6.68
C ALA A 570 -18.70 31.29 8.09
N ALA A 571 -17.86 30.56 8.81
CA ALA A 571 -18.10 30.10 10.16
C ALA A 571 -16.97 30.57 11.11
N PRO A 572 -17.17 30.57 12.43
CA PRO A 572 -16.15 30.95 13.40
C PRO A 572 -14.83 30.17 13.22
N GLY A 573 -13.70 30.81 13.51
CA GLY A 573 -12.37 30.20 13.39
C GLY A 573 -11.85 30.12 11.95
N ALA A 574 -12.20 31.07 11.07
CA ALA A 574 -11.82 31.11 9.66
C ALA A 574 -12.17 29.81 8.89
N SER A 575 -13.33 29.28 9.20
CA SER A 575 -13.85 28.04 8.61
C SER A 575 -15.16 28.32 7.83
N TYR A 576 -15.74 27.27 7.26
CA TYR A 576 -16.91 27.38 6.39
C TYR A 576 -17.93 26.29 6.70
N VAL A 577 -19.20 26.56 6.38
CA VAL A 577 -20.33 25.62 6.45
C VAL A 577 -21.25 25.77 5.26
N ASN A 578 -22.02 24.72 4.95
CA ASN A 578 -23.15 24.73 4.03
C ASN A 578 -24.36 24.15 4.78
N ARG A 579 -25.34 25.01 5.15
CA ARG A 579 -26.47 24.63 6.01
C ARG A 579 -27.47 23.75 5.29
N ASP A 580 -27.76 24.05 4.04
CA ASP A 580 -28.70 23.30 3.22
C ASP A 580 -28.21 21.88 2.97
N GLU A 581 -26.90 21.77 2.69
CA GLU A 581 -26.22 20.49 2.52
C GLU A 581 -26.25 19.67 3.82
N ALA A 582 -25.93 20.28 4.97
CA ALA A 582 -26.00 19.59 6.27
C ALA A 582 -27.41 19.09 6.61
N TYR A 583 -28.46 19.84 6.24
CA TYR A 583 -29.85 19.40 6.41
C TYR A 583 -30.16 18.20 5.48
N ARG A 584 -29.80 18.33 4.21
CA ARG A 584 -30.04 17.23 3.23
C ARG A 584 -29.27 15.96 3.58
N VAL A 585 -28.02 16.07 4.07
CA VAL A 585 -27.27 14.93 4.60
C VAL A 585 -28.07 14.17 5.66
N ALA A 586 -28.71 14.88 6.60
CA ALA A 586 -29.49 14.22 7.62
C ALA A 586 -30.74 13.51 7.05
N VAL A 587 -31.37 14.06 6.01
CA VAL A 587 -32.48 13.41 5.30
C VAL A 587 -31.98 12.14 4.58
N VAL A 588 -30.85 12.22 3.89
CA VAL A 588 -30.25 11.07 3.18
C VAL A 588 -29.88 9.96 4.17
N VAL A 589 -29.36 10.31 5.34
CA VAL A 589 -29.07 9.31 6.38
C VAL A 589 -30.36 8.62 6.84
N ASP A 590 -31.49 9.33 7.01
CA ASP A 590 -32.78 8.70 7.35
C ASP A 590 -33.26 7.75 6.23
N GLU A 591 -33.14 8.16 4.98
CA GLU A 591 -33.49 7.34 3.81
C GLU A 591 -32.64 6.04 3.78
N LEU A 592 -31.34 6.14 4.06
CA LEU A 592 -30.42 5.00 4.17
C LEU A 592 -30.74 4.13 5.39
N ASP A 593 -31.00 4.75 6.54
CA ASP A 593 -31.35 4.06 7.79
C ASP A 593 -32.63 3.22 7.65
N ALA A 594 -33.56 3.65 6.80
CA ALA A 594 -34.79 2.92 6.52
C ALA A 594 -34.59 1.74 5.57
N THR A 595 -33.62 1.78 4.70
CA THR A 595 -33.47 0.86 3.56
C THR A 595 -32.32 -0.13 3.68
N LEU A 596 -31.26 0.22 4.42
CA LEU A 596 -30.06 -0.61 4.54
C LEU A 596 -30.27 -1.80 5.51
N PRO A 597 -29.57 -2.94 5.28
CA PRO A 597 -29.47 -4.03 6.24
C PRO A 597 -28.93 -3.55 7.61
N ALA A 598 -29.43 -4.13 8.70
CA ALA A 598 -29.15 -3.66 10.07
C ALA A 598 -27.68 -3.77 10.51
N ASP A 599 -26.89 -4.61 9.82
CA ASP A 599 -25.47 -4.83 10.08
C ASP A 599 -24.56 -3.84 9.33
N HIS A 600 -25.11 -2.98 8.47
CA HIS A 600 -24.34 -2.00 7.74
C HIS A 600 -23.95 -0.79 8.62
N VAL A 601 -22.74 -0.29 8.40
CA VAL A 601 -22.20 0.90 9.07
C VAL A 601 -22.24 2.07 8.10
N ILE A 602 -22.78 3.20 8.59
CA ILE A 602 -22.84 4.45 7.83
C ILE A 602 -21.82 5.44 8.39
N ALA A 603 -20.98 6.01 7.53
CA ALA A 603 -20.16 7.16 7.90
C ALA A 603 -20.67 8.42 7.21
N VAL A 604 -20.61 9.53 7.92
CA VAL A 604 -20.84 10.88 7.37
C VAL A 604 -19.56 11.69 7.51
N VAL A 605 -19.01 12.12 6.38
CA VAL A 605 -17.72 12.81 6.33
C VAL A 605 -17.90 14.23 5.77
N ALA A 606 -17.28 15.20 6.42
CA ALA A 606 -17.26 16.59 5.96
C ALA A 606 -15.88 17.23 6.17
N PRO A 607 -15.45 18.20 5.33
CA PRO A 607 -14.09 18.72 5.34
C PRO A 607 -13.77 19.63 6.53
N THR A 608 -14.78 20.18 7.22
CA THR A 608 -14.56 21.15 8.29
C THR A 608 -15.29 20.77 9.58
N GLN A 609 -14.67 21.05 10.73
CA GLN A 609 -15.30 20.76 12.04
C GLN A 609 -16.63 21.49 12.26
N PRO A 610 -16.82 22.77 11.85
CA PRO A 610 -18.15 23.40 11.92
C PRO A 610 -19.22 22.68 11.11
N GLN A 611 -18.91 22.17 9.91
CA GLN A 611 -19.85 21.37 9.11
C GLN A 611 -20.18 20.06 9.81
N VAL A 612 -19.19 19.36 10.34
CA VAL A 612 -19.36 18.15 11.15
C VAL A 612 -20.29 18.42 12.36
N ALA A 613 -20.05 19.50 13.08
CA ALA A 613 -20.86 19.88 14.25
C ALA A 613 -22.32 20.16 13.87
N LEU A 614 -22.53 20.82 12.72
CA LEU A 614 -23.85 21.13 12.19
C LEU A 614 -24.59 19.85 11.80
N ILE A 615 -23.94 18.93 11.06
CA ILE A 615 -24.51 17.63 10.70
C ILE A 615 -24.85 16.81 11.95
N ARG A 616 -23.95 16.73 12.92
CA ARG A 616 -24.21 16.05 14.20
C ARG A 616 -25.43 16.59 14.93
N ARG A 617 -25.63 17.90 14.88
CA ARG A 617 -26.82 18.55 15.49
C ARG A 617 -28.11 18.12 14.78
N GLN A 618 -28.12 18.05 13.46
CA GLN A 618 -29.27 17.61 12.69
C GLN A 618 -29.61 16.14 12.97
N LEU A 619 -28.61 15.26 12.99
CA LEU A 619 -28.78 13.81 13.22
C LEU A 619 -29.26 13.50 14.65
N ARG A 620 -28.81 14.24 15.68
CA ARG A 620 -29.29 14.03 17.06
C ARG A 620 -30.80 14.19 17.22
N GLN A 621 -31.44 14.94 16.35
CA GLN A 621 -32.90 15.13 16.37
C GLN A 621 -33.67 13.95 15.74
N ARG A 622 -32.97 13.07 14.99
CA ARG A 622 -33.56 12.02 14.16
C ARG A 622 -33.37 10.61 14.70
N GLN A 623 -32.39 10.38 15.56
CA GLN A 623 -32.10 9.09 16.23
C GLN A 623 -32.06 7.87 15.29
N PRO A 624 -31.11 7.79 14.37
CA PRO A 624 -30.99 6.67 13.42
C PRO A 624 -30.76 5.33 14.16
N ARG A 625 -31.23 4.24 13.57
CA ARG A 625 -31.12 2.86 14.09
C ARG A 625 -29.73 2.28 13.87
N HIS A 626 -29.06 2.65 12.76
CA HIS A 626 -27.72 2.19 12.42
C HIS A 626 -26.64 2.91 13.23
N ASP A 627 -25.46 2.30 13.31
CA ASP A 627 -24.24 2.98 13.79
C ASP A 627 -23.84 4.05 12.75
N VAL A 628 -24.19 5.30 13.02
CA VAL A 628 -23.88 6.44 12.16
C VAL A 628 -22.70 7.22 12.76
N ARG A 629 -21.53 7.09 12.12
CA ARG A 629 -20.32 7.78 12.52
C ARG A 629 -20.20 9.10 11.77
N VAL A 630 -20.03 10.20 12.47
CA VAL A 630 -19.95 11.55 11.87
C VAL A 630 -18.62 12.20 12.21
N GLY A 631 -17.86 12.63 11.23
CA GLY A 631 -16.57 13.24 11.49
C GLY A 631 -15.91 13.96 10.30
N GLY A 632 -14.69 14.42 10.54
CA GLY A 632 -13.83 15.00 9.52
C GLY A 632 -13.08 13.93 8.71
N PRO A 633 -12.09 14.34 7.91
CA PRO A 633 -11.30 13.44 7.05
C PRO A 633 -10.67 12.26 7.80
N ASP A 634 -10.28 12.46 9.06
CA ASP A 634 -9.63 11.43 9.88
C ASP A 634 -10.58 10.38 10.46
N LEU A 635 -11.91 10.54 10.24
CA LEU A 635 -12.91 9.58 10.72
C LEU A 635 -12.65 8.15 10.19
N LEU A 636 -12.15 8.07 8.97
CA LEU A 636 -11.90 6.82 8.25
C LEU A 636 -10.38 6.54 8.10
N ALA A 637 -9.57 7.03 9.01
CA ALA A 637 -8.12 6.98 8.90
C ALA A 637 -7.52 5.57 9.10
N SER A 638 -8.22 4.67 9.80
CA SER A 638 -7.76 3.31 10.08
C SER A 638 -8.46 2.27 9.20
N ASP A 639 -7.82 1.14 8.91
CA ASP A 639 -8.45 0.00 8.20
C ASP A 639 -9.69 -0.54 8.93
N ARG A 640 -9.71 -0.40 10.25
CA ARG A 640 -10.85 -0.78 11.08
C ARG A 640 -12.07 0.11 10.88
N ASP A 641 -11.86 1.29 10.33
CA ASP A 641 -12.91 2.29 10.13
C ASP A 641 -13.60 2.16 8.77
N ALA A 642 -13.27 1.15 7.97
CA ALA A 642 -13.95 0.90 6.70
C ALA A 642 -15.44 0.62 6.92
N VAL A 643 -16.28 1.34 6.17
CA VAL A 643 -17.74 1.36 6.32
C VAL A 643 -18.43 0.89 5.04
N ASP A 644 -19.69 0.49 5.15
CA ASP A 644 -20.44 0.01 3.99
C ASP A 644 -20.90 1.18 3.12
N VAL A 645 -21.37 2.25 3.74
CA VAL A 645 -21.85 3.46 3.06
C VAL A 645 -21.21 4.70 3.66
N THR A 646 -20.65 5.54 2.80
CA THR A 646 -20.19 6.88 3.20
C THR A 646 -21.10 7.94 2.59
N VAL A 647 -21.62 8.84 3.42
CA VAL A 647 -22.29 10.08 2.99
C VAL A 647 -21.28 11.21 3.08
N LEU A 648 -20.92 11.78 1.93
CA LEU A 648 -19.96 12.87 1.83
C LEU A 648 -20.69 14.19 1.69
N SER A 649 -20.41 15.13 2.61
CA SER A 649 -20.79 16.54 2.52
C SER A 649 -19.57 17.35 2.04
N PRO A 650 -19.38 17.57 0.74
CA PRO A 650 -18.19 18.26 0.24
C PRO A 650 -18.20 19.77 0.50
N MET A 651 -19.32 20.33 0.95
CA MET A 651 -19.54 21.69 1.45
C MET A 651 -19.47 22.81 0.40
N LEU A 652 -18.68 22.66 -0.66
CA LEU A 652 -18.49 23.68 -1.68
C LEU A 652 -19.67 23.71 -2.68
N ALA A 653 -20.08 24.92 -3.06
CA ALA A 653 -21.12 25.17 -4.04
C ALA A 653 -20.72 26.35 -4.93
N ALA A 654 -21.51 26.67 -5.95
CA ALA A 654 -21.29 27.82 -6.80
C ALA A 654 -21.12 29.11 -5.97
N GLY A 655 -20.09 29.89 -6.27
CA GLY A 655 -19.77 31.12 -5.52
C GLY A 655 -19.00 30.88 -4.20
N ALA A 656 -18.50 29.67 -3.93
CA ALA A 656 -17.68 29.39 -2.76
C ALA A 656 -16.42 30.28 -2.73
N PRO A 657 -15.98 30.75 -1.54
CA PRO A 657 -14.74 31.52 -1.44
C PRO A 657 -13.53 30.74 -1.94
N ALA A 658 -12.67 31.35 -2.75
CA ALA A 658 -11.49 30.70 -3.34
C ALA A 658 -10.55 30.05 -2.32
N ILE A 659 -10.52 30.56 -1.07
CA ILE A 659 -9.73 29.97 0.03
C ILE A 659 -10.36 28.64 0.47
N ALA A 660 -11.68 28.58 0.60
CA ALA A 660 -12.41 27.36 0.95
C ALA A 660 -12.23 26.32 -0.14
N GLU A 661 -12.40 26.71 -1.39
CA GLU A 661 -12.22 25.87 -2.57
C GLU A 661 -10.81 25.24 -2.59
N ARG A 662 -9.78 26.08 -2.51
CA ARG A 662 -8.37 25.62 -2.53
C ARG A 662 -8.08 24.66 -1.39
N ARG A 663 -8.62 24.94 -0.20
CA ARG A 663 -8.43 24.11 0.99
C ARG A 663 -9.06 22.73 0.81
N VAL A 664 -10.33 22.65 0.42
CA VAL A 664 -11.05 21.39 0.28
C VAL A 664 -10.53 20.55 -0.91
N ARG A 665 -10.32 21.17 -2.07
CA ARG A 665 -9.82 20.45 -3.25
C ARG A 665 -8.41 19.87 -3.03
N ARG A 666 -7.56 20.53 -2.24
CA ARG A 666 -6.21 20.05 -1.90
C ARG A 666 -6.16 19.12 -0.69
N MET A 667 -7.28 18.78 -0.10
CA MET A 667 -7.33 17.91 1.07
C MET A 667 -7.23 16.43 0.66
N GLY A 668 -6.03 16.01 0.20
CA GLY A 668 -5.79 14.67 -0.35
C GLY A 668 -6.26 13.54 0.56
N HIS A 669 -6.04 13.67 1.87
CA HIS A 669 -6.45 12.67 2.86
C HIS A 669 -7.99 12.54 3.02
N LEU A 670 -8.77 13.58 2.71
CA LEU A 670 -10.24 13.47 2.63
C LEU A 670 -10.63 12.51 1.51
N TRP A 671 -10.08 12.76 0.33
CA TRP A 671 -10.39 11.95 -0.86
C TRP A 671 -9.85 10.53 -0.72
N SER A 672 -8.60 10.39 -0.28
CA SER A 672 -8.00 9.08 -0.03
C SER A 672 -8.85 8.26 0.95
N SER A 673 -9.19 8.79 2.14
CA SER A 673 -9.93 8.04 3.15
C SER A 673 -11.36 7.69 2.69
N VAL A 674 -12.10 8.63 2.12
CA VAL A 674 -13.47 8.38 1.66
C VAL A 674 -13.50 7.35 0.53
N LEU A 675 -12.61 7.47 -0.46
CA LEU A 675 -12.61 6.61 -1.62
C LEU A 675 -12.06 5.20 -1.36
N THR A 676 -11.14 5.06 -0.40
CA THR A 676 -10.52 3.77 -0.10
C THR A 676 -11.18 3.00 1.05
N ARG A 677 -12.00 3.67 1.87
CA ARG A 677 -12.65 3.07 3.06
C ARG A 677 -14.13 2.79 2.88
N THR A 678 -14.72 3.20 1.77
CA THR A 678 -16.11 2.93 1.43
C THR A 678 -16.24 1.62 0.69
N ARG A 679 -16.79 0.60 1.33
CA ARG A 679 -16.86 -0.75 0.77
C ARG A 679 -17.86 -0.89 -0.37
N ARG A 680 -19.02 -0.23 -0.25
CA ARG A 680 -20.16 -0.45 -1.17
C ARG A 680 -20.56 0.80 -1.92
N ARG A 681 -20.91 1.87 -1.20
CA ARG A 681 -21.52 3.05 -1.80
C ARG A 681 -21.02 4.35 -1.18
N LEU A 682 -20.62 5.26 -2.03
CA LEU A 682 -20.39 6.67 -1.70
C LEU A 682 -21.58 7.50 -2.16
N VAL A 683 -22.22 8.22 -1.25
CA VAL A 683 -23.31 9.14 -1.51
C VAL A 683 -22.81 10.56 -1.34
N ALA A 684 -22.67 11.31 -2.43
CA ALA A 684 -22.31 12.73 -2.37
C ALA A 684 -23.57 13.59 -2.25
N VAL A 685 -23.60 14.48 -1.27
CA VAL A 685 -24.71 15.40 -1.03
C VAL A 685 -24.20 16.83 -1.22
N GLY A 686 -24.56 17.50 -2.31
CA GLY A 686 -24.07 18.84 -2.61
C GLY A 686 -24.42 19.34 -4.00
N ASP A 687 -23.83 20.46 -4.41
CA ASP A 687 -24.01 21.10 -5.71
C ASP A 687 -23.28 20.29 -6.79
N ARG A 688 -24.00 19.36 -7.43
CA ARG A 688 -23.47 18.51 -8.51
C ARG A 688 -22.89 19.34 -9.65
N GLY A 689 -23.62 20.38 -10.07
CA GLY A 689 -23.18 21.24 -11.18
C GLY A 689 -21.83 21.90 -10.95
N TYR A 690 -21.56 22.32 -9.70
CA TYR A 690 -20.28 22.88 -9.30
C TYR A 690 -19.15 21.82 -9.35
N TRP A 691 -19.42 20.60 -8.87
CA TRP A 691 -18.40 19.57 -8.74
C TRP A 691 -18.06 18.88 -10.06
N ILE A 692 -19.04 18.63 -10.93
CA ILE A 692 -18.78 17.99 -12.24
C ILE A 692 -18.20 18.97 -13.28
N GLY A 693 -18.34 20.28 -13.06
CA GLY A 693 -17.75 21.30 -13.93
C GLY A 693 -16.25 21.48 -13.81
N GLY A 694 -15.59 20.71 -12.95
CA GLY A 694 -14.14 20.76 -12.71
C GLY A 694 -13.49 19.37 -12.71
N ASP A 695 -12.15 19.36 -12.70
CA ASP A 695 -11.38 18.12 -12.55
C ASP A 695 -11.43 17.63 -11.11
N GLY A 696 -11.63 16.35 -10.91
CA GLY A 696 -11.58 15.73 -9.57
C GLY A 696 -12.31 14.41 -9.45
N PRO A 697 -12.15 13.72 -8.32
CA PRO A 697 -12.67 12.37 -8.15
C PRO A 697 -14.19 12.26 -8.26
N LEU A 698 -14.95 13.30 -7.85
CA LEU A 698 -16.41 13.29 -7.95
C LEU A 698 -16.90 13.44 -9.40
N ALA A 699 -16.20 14.21 -10.23
CA ALA A 699 -16.54 14.34 -11.64
C ALA A 699 -16.31 13.02 -12.40
N ASP A 700 -15.19 12.36 -12.14
CA ASP A 700 -14.88 11.06 -12.74
C ASP A 700 -15.86 9.97 -12.30
N LEU A 701 -16.22 9.95 -11.02
CA LEU A 701 -17.21 9.00 -10.49
C LEU A 701 -18.59 9.24 -11.10
N ASP A 702 -19.03 10.49 -11.24
CA ASP A 702 -20.30 10.83 -11.89
C ASP A 702 -20.34 10.37 -13.34
N THR A 703 -19.25 10.58 -14.07
CA THR A 703 -19.11 10.14 -15.47
C THR A 703 -19.16 8.60 -15.56
N SER A 704 -18.49 7.90 -14.63
CA SER A 704 -18.43 6.44 -14.63
C SER A 704 -19.79 5.79 -14.36
N VAL A 705 -20.64 6.43 -13.56
CA VAL A 705 -21.99 5.92 -13.23
C VAL A 705 -23.02 6.34 -14.26
N SER A 706 -22.89 7.55 -14.83
CA SER A 706 -23.84 8.07 -15.84
C SER A 706 -23.74 7.37 -17.18
N GLY A 707 -22.79 6.44 -17.34
CA GLY A 707 -22.65 5.67 -18.59
C GLY A 707 -22.30 6.54 -19.82
N THR A 708 -21.85 7.76 -19.58
CA THR A 708 -21.36 8.63 -20.64
C THR A 708 -20.09 8.00 -21.18
N HIS A 709 -20.15 7.52 -22.43
CA HIS A 709 -19.02 6.87 -23.07
C HIS A 709 -17.82 7.80 -23.03
N VAL A 710 -16.78 7.39 -22.32
CA VAL A 710 -15.46 7.95 -22.52
C VAL A 710 -15.16 7.80 -24.00
N ALA A 711 -14.86 8.90 -24.69
CA ALA A 711 -14.48 8.84 -26.09
C ALA A 711 -13.33 7.83 -26.20
N ALA A 712 -13.60 6.72 -26.90
CA ALA A 712 -12.64 5.64 -27.01
C ALA A 712 -11.38 6.19 -27.65
N SER A 713 -10.27 6.27 -26.91
CA SER A 713 -8.96 6.52 -27.51
C SER A 713 -8.71 5.43 -28.56
N ALA A 714 -8.08 5.78 -29.65
CA ALA A 714 -7.71 4.82 -30.69
C ALA A 714 -6.87 3.69 -30.07
N ASP A 715 -7.30 2.47 -30.25
CA ASP A 715 -6.64 1.26 -29.77
C ASP A 715 -6.63 0.24 -30.92
N PRO A 716 -5.51 0.10 -31.63
CA PRO A 716 -5.44 -0.74 -32.82
C PRO A 716 -5.83 -2.20 -32.58
N ALA A 717 -5.50 -2.76 -31.42
CA ALA A 717 -5.84 -4.13 -31.09
C ALA A 717 -7.35 -4.33 -30.87
N ARG A 718 -7.96 -3.39 -30.13
CA ARG A 718 -9.41 -3.39 -29.92
C ARG A 718 -10.15 -3.18 -31.23
N ASP A 719 -9.71 -2.20 -32.01
CA ASP A 719 -10.38 -1.78 -33.24
C ASP A 719 -10.35 -2.93 -34.28
N ALA A 720 -9.20 -3.59 -34.46
CA ALA A 720 -9.07 -4.78 -35.31
C ALA A 720 -10.00 -5.93 -34.87
N LEU A 721 -10.06 -6.22 -33.58
CA LEU A 721 -10.94 -7.27 -33.04
C LEU A 721 -12.43 -6.93 -33.24
N VAL A 722 -12.80 -5.67 -33.06
CA VAL A 722 -14.19 -5.17 -33.22
C VAL A 722 -14.65 -5.30 -34.68
N ASP A 723 -13.80 -4.95 -35.64
CA ASP A 723 -14.12 -5.01 -37.06
C ASP A 723 -14.41 -6.48 -37.49
N GLU A 724 -13.59 -7.43 -37.05
CA GLU A 724 -13.81 -8.85 -37.32
C GLU A 724 -15.04 -9.43 -36.60
N LEU A 725 -15.26 -9.06 -35.33
CA LEU A 725 -16.45 -9.50 -34.58
C LEU A 725 -17.73 -8.99 -35.26
N ARG A 726 -17.77 -7.73 -35.70
CA ARG A 726 -18.90 -7.18 -36.43
C ARG A 726 -19.08 -7.86 -37.80
N GLY A 727 -17.98 -8.13 -38.51
CA GLY A 727 -17.98 -8.91 -39.77
C GLY A 727 -18.55 -10.30 -39.59
N ALA A 728 -18.35 -10.91 -38.42
CA ALA A 728 -18.95 -12.19 -38.04
C ALA A 728 -20.43 -12.12 -37.59
N GLY A 729 -21.05 -10.95 -37.68
CA GLY A 729 -22.49 -10.75 -37.38
C GLY A 729 -22.81 -10.62 -35.89
N THR A 730 -21.83 -10.31 -35.03
CA THR A 730 -22.06 -10.09 -33.61
C THR A 730 -22.36 -8.60 -33.30
N SER A 731 -23.10 -8.35 -32.20
CA SER A 731 -23.28 -7.00 -31.66
C SER A 731 -22.22 -6.70 -30.62
N VAL A 732 -21.43 -5.65 -30.87
CA VAL A 732 -20.29 -5.27 -29.99
C VAL A 732 -20.52 -3.91 -29.39
N ALA A 733 -20.49 -3.84 -28.06
CA ALA A 733 -20.47 -2.60 -27.27
C ALA A 733 -19.08 -2.39 -26.70
N LEU A 734 -18.57 -1.15 -26.83
CA LEU A 734 -17.22 -0.75 -26.45
C LEU A 734 -17.21 -0.13 -25.05
N LEU A 735 -16.14 -0.34 -24.30
CA LEU A 735 -15.83 0.34 -23.05
C LEU A 735 -17.02 0.46 -22.10
N GLN A 736 -17.79 -0.62 -21.97
CA GLN A 736 -18.95 -0.63 -21.08
C GLN A 736 -18.53 -0.76 -19.62
N THR A 737 -19.19 -0.04 -18.75
CA THR A 737 -19.08 -0.25 -17.30
C THR A 737 -19.95 -1.44 -16.91
N VAL A 738 -19.31 -2.51 -16.43
CA VAL A 738 -19.96 -3.72 -15.92
C VAL A 738 -19.59 -3.86 -14.46
N GLN A 739 -20.56 -3.77 -13.57
CA GLN A 739 -20.35 -3.86 -12.12
C GLN A 739 -19.25 -2.91 -11.60
N GLY A 740 -19.22 -1.70 -12.13
CA GLY A 740 -18.25 -0.68 -11.73
C GLY A 740 -16.86 -0.81 -12.37
N TRP A 741 -16.61 -1.80 -13.22
CA TRP A 741 -15.41 -1.90 -14.04
C TRP A 741 -15.67 -1.62 -15.50
N THR A 742 -14.85 -0.78 -16.09
CA THR A 742 -14.86 -0.58 -17.54
C THR A 742 -14.25 -1.81 -18.22
N VAL A 743 -15.02 -2.53 -19.03
CA VAL A 743 -14.54 -3.66 -19.82
C VAL A 743 -14.29 -3.25 -21.25
N ASP A 744 -13.36 -3.90 -21.94
CA ASP A 744 -12.98 -3.51 -23.29
C ASP A 744 -14.13 -3.71 -24.26
N LEU A 745 -14.73 -4.90 -24.28
CA LEU A 745 -15.85 -5.22 -25.15
C LEU A 745 -16.91 -6.03 -24.41
N VAL A 746 -18.17 -5.77 -24.74
CA VAL A 746 -19.29 -6.66 -24.44
C VAL A 746 -19.87 -7.13 -25.79
N VAL A 747 -19.76 -8.41 -26.04
CA VAL A 747 -20.20 -9.04 -27.31
C VAL A 747 -21.50 -9.79 -27.06
N ARG A 748 -22.48 -9.61 -27.93
CA ARG A 748 -23.70 -10.41 -27.97
C ARG A 748 -23.72 -11.23 -29.22
N PHE A 749 -23.83 -12.54 -29.03
CA PHE A 749 -23.85 -13.54 -30.09
C PHE A 749 -24.95 -14.55 -29.80
N ALA A 750 -25.89 -14.69 -30.70
CA ALA A 750 -27.13 -15.42 -30.50
C ALA A 750 -27.87 -14.92 -29.24
N ALA A 751 -28.14 -15.79 -28.26
CA ALA A 751 -28.75 -15.40 -26.98
C ALA A 751 -27.73 -15.21 -25.83
N ARG A 752 -26.44 -15.26 -26.13
CA ARG A 752 -25.36 -15.19 -25.11
C ARG A 752 -24.71 -13.83 -25.08
N ARG A 753 -24.24 -13.49 -23.90
CA ARG A 753 -23.42 -12.31 -23.66
C ARG A 753 -22.02 -12.78 -23.26
N LEU A 754 -21.00 -12.17 -23.83
CA LEU A 754 -19.60 -12.46 -23.58
C LEU A 754 -18.89 -11.16 -23.24
N ILE A 755 -18.06 -11.16 -22.20
CA ILE A 755 -17.20 -10.05 -21.83
C ILE A 755 -15.78 -10.34 -22.31
N ILE A 756 -15.16 -9.41 -23.03
CA ILE A 756 -13.77 -9.53 -23.47
C ILE A 756 -12.93 -8.48 -22.74
N LEU A 757 -11.84 -8.94 -22.14
CA LEU A 757 -10.79 -8.13 -21.57
C LEU A 757 -9.53 -8.32 -22.41
N LEU A 758 -8.93 -7.22 -22.87
CA LEU A 758 -7.71 -7.27 -23.68
C LEU A 758 -6.49 -7.24 -22.75
N ASP A 759 -5.66 -8.27 -22.89
CA ASP A 759 -4.37 -8.31 -22.19
C ASP A 759 -3.34 -7.48 -22.94
N ARG A 760 -3.02 -6.31 -22.38
CA ARG A 760 -1.97 -5.38 -22.83
C ARG A 760 -0.89 -5.23 -21.77
N GLU A 761 -0.95 -6.05 -20.73
CA GLU A 761 -0.23 -5.81 -19.51
C GLU A 761 1.28 -6.00 -19.71
N PRO A 762 2.11 -5.07 -19.20
CA PRO A 762 3.55 -5.11 -19.44
C PRO A 762 4.27 -6.09 -18.51
N ASP A 763 3.67 -6.48 -17.41
CA ASP A 763 4.26 -7.33 -16.39
C ASP A 763 3.25 -8.34 -15.81
N GLY A 764 3.75 -9.40 -15.18
CA GLY A 764 2.92 -10.48 -14.65
C GLY A 764 2.04 -10.06 -13.48
N ARG A 765 2.37 -8.98 -12.77
CA ARG A 765 1.54 -8.43 -11.70
C ARG A 765 0.26 -7.82 -12.30
N ALA A 766 0.40 -6.98 -13.30
CA ALA A 766 -0.73 -6.39 -14.00
C ALA A 766 -1.58 -7.48 -14.69
N LEU A 767 -0.96 -8.49 -15.29
CA LEU A 767 -1.65 -9.66 -15.85
C LEU A 767 -2.44 -10.41 -14.76
N ARG A 768 -1.90 -10.64 -13.58
CA ARG A 768 -2.64 -11.26 -12.47
C ARG A 768 -3.85 -10.44 -12.05
N HIS A 769 -3.74 -9.11 -12.03
CA HIS A 769 -4.89 -8.25 -11.75
C HIS A 769 -5.99 -8.41 -12.80
N LEU A 770 -5.62 -8.48 -14.06
CA LEU A 770 -6.56 -8.69 -15.16
C LEU A 770 -7.28 -10.04 -15.03
N ILE A 771 -6.55 -11.10 -14.65
CA ILE A 771 -7.12 -12.44 -14.40
C ILE A 771 -8.12 -12.41 -13.25
N VAL A 772 -7.72 -11.87 -12.09
CA VAL A 772 -8.60 -11.78 -10.90
C VAL A 772 -9.86 -10.96 -11.22
N ARG A 773 -9.70 -9.89 -11.97
CA ARG A 773 -10.81 -9.07 -12.45
C ARG A 773 -11.76 -9.86 -13.37
N GLY A 774 -11.21 -10.63 -14.29
CA GLY A 774 -12.00 -11.50 -15.17
C GLY A 774 -12.78 -12.57 -14.39
N GLU A 775 -12.16 -13.23 -13.44
CA GLU A 775 -12.81 -14.21 -12.56
C GLU A 775 -13.93 -13.57 -11.72
N ALA A 776 -13.69 -12.39 -11.18
CA ALA A 776 -14.67 -11.66 -10.39
C ALA A 776 -15.88 -11.24 -11.24
N LEU A 777 -15.64 -10.70 -12.44
CA LEU A 777 -16.70 -10.37 -13.40
C LEU A 777 -17.54 -11.59 -13.76
N ASN A 778 -16.90 -12.71 -14.10
CA ASN A 778 -17.61 -13.97 -14.40
C ASN A 778 -18.49 -14.42 -13.23
N ARG A 779 -17.97 -14.39 -12.01
CA ARG A 779 -18.69 -14.81 -10.78
C ARG A 779 -19.92 -13.95 -10.52
N VAL A 780 -19.80 -12.62 -10.72
CA VAL A 780 -20.85 -11.66 -10.38
C VAL A 780 -21.91 -11.55 -11.48
N THR A 781 -21.51 -11.60 -12.75
CA THR A 781 -22.44 -11.44 -13.87
C THR A 781 -23.04 -12.76 -14.34
N GLY A 782 -22.34 -13.87 -14.12
CA GLY A 782 -22.65 -15.15 -14.74
C GLY A 782 -22.31 -15.22 -16.23
N ASP A 783 -21.80 -14.13 -16.82
CA ASP A 783 -21.38 -14.09 -18.21
C ASP A 783 -19.95 -14.67 -18.35
N PRO A 784 -19.67 -15.42 -19.41
CA PRO A 784 -18.30 -15.82 -19.73
C PRO A 784 -17.40 -14.60 -19.91
N VAL A 785 -16.19 -14.65 -19.34
CA VAL A 785 -15.18 -13.60 -19.51
C VAL A 785 -13.94 -14.20 -20.18
N VAL A 786 -13.53 -13.60 -21.28
CA VAL A 786 -12.38 -14.05 -22.07
C VAL A 786 -11.28 -13.03 -22.01
N LEU A 787 -10.09 -13.47 -21.60
CA LEU A 787 -8.86 -12.69 -21.69
C LEU A 787 -8.21 -12.92 -23.04
N VAL A 788 -8.06 -11.86 -23.80
CA VAL A 788 -7.54 -11.90 -25.18
C VAL A 788 -6.21 -11.15 -25.22
N PRO A 789 -5.10 -11.79 -25.59
CA PRO A 789 -3.83 -11.08 -25.78
C PRO A 789 -3.90 -10.07 -26.93
N ALA A 790 -3.58 -8.82 -26.67
CA ALA A 790 -3.67 -7.73 -27.67
C ALA A 790 -2.86 -8.02 -28.93
N TRP A 791 -1.71 -8.68 -28.79
CA TRP A 791 -0.90 -9.04 -29.96
C TRP A 791 -1.61 -10.00 -30.93
N ARG A 792 -2.49 -10.90 -30.44
CA ARG A 792 -3.29 -11.80 -31.31
C ARG A 792 -4.33 -11.02 -32.13
N CYS A 793 -4.92 -9.98 -31.52
CA CYS A 793 -5.85 -9.09 -32.24
C CYS A 793 -5.19 -8.38 -33.39
N LEU A 794 -3.89 -8.08 -33.29
CA LEU A 794 -3.12 -7.39 -34.33
C LEU A 794 -2.53 -8.36 -35.36
N ALA A 795 -2.16 -9.58 -34.95
CA ALA A 795 -1.49 -10.55 -35.80
C ALA A 795 -2.47 -11.32 -36.71
N ASP A 796 -3.55 -11.84 -36.13
CA ASP A 796 -4.57 -12.61 -36.83
C ASP A 796 -5.94 -12.47 -36.12
N PRO A 797 -6.60 -11.33 -36.28
CA PRO A 797 -7.88 -11.07 -35.61
C PRO A 797 -8.99 -12.02 -36.09
N ARG A 798 -8.92 -12.48 -37.34
CA ARG A 798 -9.93 -13.39 -37.91
C ARG A 798 -9.88 -14.77 -37.28
N ALA A 799 -8.73 -15.41 -37.23
CA ALA A 799 -8.58 -16.71 -36.60
C ALA A 799 -8.95 -16.64 -35.10
N LEU A 800 -8.60 -15.53 -34.43
CA LEU A 800 -8.95 -15.29 -33.05
C LEU A 800 -10.47 -15.22 -32.84
N VAL A 801 -11.19 -14.51 -33.71
CA VAL A 801 -12.67 -14.41 -33.66
C VAL A 801 -13.32 -15.76 -33.90
N GLU A 802 -12.83 -16.53 -34.89
CA GLU A 802 -13.31 -17.88 -35.18
C GLU A 802 -13.14 -18.81 -33.93
N GLU A 803 -11.98 -18.71 -33.26
CA GLU A 803 -11.72 -19.48 -32.02
C GLU A 803 -12.65 -19.07 -30.87
N ILE A 804 -12.83 -17.77 -30.63
CA ILE A 804 -13.73 -17.25 -29.59
C ILE A 804 -15.17 -17.70 -29.86
N LEU A 805 -15.69 -17.53 -31.07
CA LEU A 805 -17.06 -17.90 -31.40
C LEU A 805 -17.30 -19.40 -31.41
N ALA A 806 -16.27 -20.21 -31.69
CA ALA A 806 -16.36 -21.68 -31.60
C ALA A 806 -16.38 -22.20 -30.15
N ALA A 807 -15.73 -21.47 -29.22
CA ALA A 807 -15.64 -21.84 -27.81
C ALA A 807 -16.92 -21.50 -27.02
N TYR A 808 -17.70 -20.53 -27.48
CA TYR A 808 -18.87 -19.97 -26.78
C TYR A 808 -20.10 -19.92 -27.63
#